data_715d0d1b45e4701fbde6bf7b1da37250
#
_entry.id   715d0d1b45e4701fbde6bf7b1da37250
#
_cell.length_a   1.000
_cell.length_b   1.000
_cell.length_c   1.000
_cell.angle_alpha   90.00
_cell.angle_beta   90.00
_cell.angle_gamma   90.00
#
_symmetry.space_group_name_H-M   'P 1'
#
loop_
_entity.id
_entity.type
_entity.pdbx_description
1 polymer ?
#
loop_
_entity_poly.entity_id
_entity_poly.type
_entity_poly.pdbx_seq_one_letter_code
_entity_poly.pdbx_strand_id
1 'polypeptide(L)'
;MIHFYERCLKNAKETGDRSKEANVYGSLGHAYYKLGDFKTAISYYERFLKLTGDVFDMSTVCNVYSSLGNAYFSLGHSKEAIEWYERCLTVIAKAKSECREIKGNVYGNLGISYHVLGFFKKAIFCSERSLEIVREVGDISAEARLLGSIGCSYRCLGDVQKAIGYHESCLKLATEVKDKIREANAYGDLGNAYYCLGNFEKAVFYHEGLLRISKERGDRHGEGRAYSSLGNDYSRLGNFQKALDYHERHLNLALLHTHRPDEGVAYSNIGGTYHCLGEFKKAIDYQNRALEIAKELDNKLREGKAYSNLGSAFFRLGDYKKAIDCHQRRLKIAKELGDMSGEGIAYGSIGNAYLQLGNYLSARTYYDLRLKIAQAVTDRAGEGRAYGHLGHVCCELKDYTKAIDYYELHLKIAQEVKERALEGKAYGNLANAYLCSGNKLEGRHYAELHLKIAKEVEDKVEIGNAYANLGSIFESTDSLPEALEYFQASLKAFYDIRDRLESEDEWKISLRELYHDIFTSLSRILLKLDRPVEALCAAEEGRAQALKDLLKSHYGILTTDANQSAEKETPDDTLCGIPCNTIFLAFQVGVINTWVIQNDNNVYKRAKEAGDFNAHGDVLNSVKRLVDSTFDAIGVRGTIKCEDRSLENLHSRSKALDQEPPCDKTSLQSQEYQLRRLYDIIIDPIADLIHGDEIIIVPEGPLWLAPFAAFMDSNSTFLFESFRIRVAPSLTVLKVISDRPTDHVKPTALLVGDPWVQDVVPANGRKLEELPSAKEEVDMIGKILDVIPLTGKDASKNEVLKHLSTVQLVHIAAHGRMKTGEIALSPNPSRESKIPKDEDYLLTMKDVLDAKLQAKLVVLSCCHSGRGEIKAEGVVGIARAFIGAGARSVLVTLWAIDDEATLEFMKHFYQHLLKGKSASESLNRAMRCMRESEDFSEIRYWAPFVLIGDDVTLQFCGSS
;
A
#
# COMPACT_ATOMS: atom_id res chain seq x y z
N MET A 1 50.39 -5.78 31.28
CA MET A 1 51.23 -5.31 30.14
C MET A 1 51.43 -3.81 30.17
N ILE A 2 50.38 -2.97 30.24
CA ILE A 2 50.46 -1.51 30.31
C ILE A 2 51.30 -1.06 31.50
N HIS A 3 51.05 -1.52 32.72
CA HIS A 3 51.83 -1.23 33.93
C HIS A 3 53.30 -1.56 33.78
N PHE A 4 53.63 -2.62 33.04
CA PHE A 4 55.01 -2.98 32.73
C PHE A 4 55.65 -1.91 31.86
N TYR A 5 54.99 -1.48 30.80
CA TYR A 5 55.49 -0.44 29.89
C TYR A 5 55.61 0.93 30.58
N GLU A 6 54.67 1.27 31.47
CA GLU A 6 54.76 2.50 32.28
C GLU A 6 55.98 2.52 33.17
N ARG A 7 56.36 1.38 33.80
CA ARG A 7 57.60 1.26 34.58
C ARG A 7 58.83 1.38 33.68
N CYS A 8 58.82 0.77 32.49
CA CYS A 8 59.86 0.91 31.50
C CYS A 8 60.01 2.35 31.02
N LEU A 9 58.90 3.07 30.85
CA LEU A 9 58.90 4.49 30.50
C LEU A 9 59.56 5.35 31.56
N LYS A 10 59.21 5.10 32.81
CA LYS A 10 59.82 5.79 33.94
C LYS A 10 61.35 5.59 33.97
N ASN A 11 61.79 4.38 33.84
CA ASN A 11 63.22 4.05 33.81
C ASN A 11 63.94 4.67 32.59
N ALA A 12 63.33 4.63 31.40
CA ALA A 12 63.90 5.22 30.18
C ALA A 12 64.05 6.72 30.29
N LYS A 13 63.11 7.41 30.97
CA LYS A 13 63.20 8.85 31.29
C LYS A 13 64.29 9.15 32.31
N GLU A 14 64.39 8.36 33.37
CA GLU A 14 65.42 8.53 34.40
C GLU A 14 66.85 8.31 33.86
N THR A 15 67.04 7.43 32.91
CA THR A 15 68.31 7.15 32.22
C THR A 15 68.62 8.09 31.06
N GLY A 16 67.69 8.93 30.64
CA GLY A 16 67.85 9.82 29.51
C GLY A 16 67.90 9.12 28.14
N ASP A 17 67.58 7.84 28.09
CA ASP A 17 67.65 7.00 26.86
C ASP A 17 66.42 7.26 25.95
N ARG A 18 66.57 8.26 25.07
CA ARG A 18 65.50 8.66 24.13
C ARG A 18 65.03 7.53 23.20
N SER A 19 65.93 6.61 22.85
CA SER A 19 65.60 5.50 22.01
C SER A 19 64.65 4.50 22.70
N LYS A 20 65.00 4.14 23.94
CA LYS A 20 64.12 3.30 24.76
C LYS A 20 62.79 4.01 25.10
N GLU A 21 62.84 5.29 25.41
CA GLU A 21 61.66 6.09 25.71
C GLU A 21 60.68 6.06 24.54
N ALA A 22 61.17 6.29 23.32
CA ALA A 22 60.33 6.25 22.13
C ALA A 22 59.75 4.84 21.87
N ASN A 23 60.58 3.78 21.94
CA ASN A 23 60.09 2.39 21.75
C ASN A 23 58.99 2.01 22.76
N VAL A 24 59.10 2.51 23.99
CA VAL A 24 58.09 2.25 25.00
C VAL A 24 56.80 3.03 24.69
N TYR A 25 56.89 4.25 24.14
CA TYR A 25 55.70 4.98 23.67
C TYR A 25 54.99 4.22 22.53
N GLY A 26 55.72 3.68 21.56
CA GLY A 26 55.16 2.82 20.49
C GLY A 26 54.43 1.60 21.03
N SER A 27 55.05 0.94 22.04
CA SER A 27 54.46 -0.24 22.69
C SER A 27 53.23 0.07 23.50
N LEU A 28 53.20 1.22 24.22
CA LEU A 28 52.03 1.73 24.95
C LEU A 28 50.90 2.07 23.95
N GLY A 29 51.20 2.79 22.87
CA GLY A 29 50.25 3.08 21.83
C GLY A 29 49.58 1.81 21.28
N HIS A 30 50.36 0.76 20.99
CA HIS A 30 49.84 -0.52 20.54
C HIS A 30 49.00 -1.24 21.62
N ALA A 31 49.38 -1.17 22.88
CA ALA A 31 48.63 -1.76 23.99
C ALA A 31 47.30 -1.09 24.18
N TYR A 32 47.21 0.26 24.15
CA TYR A 32 45.99 1.00 24.23
C TYR A 32 45.13 0.83 23.00
N TYR A 33 45.69 0.72 21.79
CA TYR A 33 44.95 0.38 20.58
C TYR A 33 44.23 -0.97 20.72
N LYS A 34 44.91 -2.00 21.24
CA LYS A 34 44.30 -3.32 21.51
C LYS A 34 43.22 -3.31 22.57
N LEU A 35 43.25 -2.36 23.49
CA LEU A 35 42.19 -2.12 24.49
C LEU A 35 40.97 -1.35 23.94
N GLY A 36 41.07 -0.81 22.71
CA GLY A 36 40.03 0.01 22.11
C GLY A 36 40.08 1.50 22.53
N ASP A 37 41.08 1.90 23.35
CA ASP A 37 41.29 3.31 23.68
C ASP A 37 42.15 3.99 22.61
N PHE A 38 41.52 4.27 21.48
CA PHE A 38 42.18 4.82 20.30
C PHE A 38 42.72 6.24 20.53
N LYS A 39 42.07 7.06 21.38
CA LYS A 39 42.50 8.42 21.68
C LYS A 39 43.82 8.41 22.44
N THR A 40 43.94 7.57 23.44
CA THR A 40 45.17 7.41 24.22
C THR A 40 46.28 6.80 23.36
N ALA A 41 45.94 5.82 22.51
CA ALA A 41 46.86 5.23 21.55
C ALA A 41 47.49 6.27 20.61
N ILE A 42 46.68 7.16 20.03
CA ILE A 42 47.11 8.29 19.18
C ILE A 42 48.12 9.18 19.94
N SER A 43 47.79 9.58 21.16
CA SER A 43 48.68 10.44 21.98
C SER A 43 50.04 9.81 22.19
N TYR A 44 50.10 8.50 22.43
CA TYR A 44 51.38 7.78 22.58
C TYR A 44 52.14 7.64 21.28
N TYR A 45 51.49 7.36 20.16
CA TYR A 45 52.13 7.33 18.85
C TYR A 45 52.69 8.71 18.44
N GLU A 46 51.97 9.81 18.72
CA GLU A 46 52.46 11.15 18.45
C GLU A 46 53.69 11.51 19.32
N ARG A 47 53.73 11.06 20.59
CA ARG A 47 54.90 11.22 21.45
C ARG A 47 56.09 10.42 20.90
N PHE A 48 55.89 9.22 20.39
CA PHE A 48 56.90 8.47 19.67
C PHE A 48 57.51 9.30 18.53
N LEU A 49 56.65 9.85 17.65
CA LEU A 49 57.09 10.62 16.49
C LEU A 49 57.84 11.90 16.86
N LYS A 50 57.54 12.53 18.01
CA LYS A 50 58.24 13.71 18.50
C LYS A 50 59.66 13.40 18.96
N LEU A 51 59.93 12.18 19.34
CA LEU A 51 61.27 11.75 19.80
C LEU A 51 62.12 11.12 18.70
N THR A 52 61.50 10.75 17.58
CA THR A 52 62.15 10.16 16.42
C THR A 52 62.89 11.26 15.66
N GLY A 53 64.27 11.36 15.90
CA GLY A 53 65.20 12.03 14.99
C GLY A 53 65.81 10.99 14.05
N ASP A 54 67.04 11.31 13.53
CA ASP A 54 67.80 10.46 12.60
C ASP A 54 68.30 9.09 13.14
N VAL A 55 67.88 8.70 14.35
CA VAL A 55 68.37 7.54 15.12
C VAL A 55 67.50 6.28 14.93
N PHE A 56 66.30 6.37 14.32
CA PHE A 56 65.39 5.24 14.26
C PHE A 56 65.39 4.56 12.90
N ASP A 57 65.24 3.24 12.94
CA ASP A 57 64.99 2.44 11.76
C ASP A 57 63.66 2.86 11.06
N MET A 58 63.75 3.11 9.77
CA MET A 58 62.62 3.56 8.95
C MET A 58 61.40 2.61 8.99
N SER A 59 61.62 1.32 9.18
CA SER A 59 60.58 0.33 9.34
C SER A 59 59.74 0.57 10.56
N THR A 60 60.37 0.88 11.69
CA THR A 60 59.70 1.21 12.96
C THR A 60 58.85 2.49 12.83
N VAL A 61 59.39 3.52 12.16
CA VAL A 61 58.66 4.78 11.93
C VAL A 61 57.45 4.54 11.02
N CYS A 62 57.60 3.76 9.96
CA CYS A 62 56.51 3.39 9.06
C CYS A 62 55.39 2.60 9.77
N ASN A 63 55.77 1.69 10.69
CA ASN A 63 54.80 0.96 11.51
C ASN A 63 53.96 1.88 12.40
N VAL A 64 54.58 2.91 12.98
CA VAL A 64 53.89 3.87 13.82
C VAL A 64 52.97 4.77 12.98
N TYR A 65 53.39 5.23 11.78
CA TYR A 65 52.49 5.95 10.87
C TYR A 65 51.29 5.10 10.46
N SER A 66 51.51 3.83 10.11
CA SER A 66 50.43 2.89 9.78
C SER A 66 49.50 2.68 10.96
N SER A 67 50.04 2.55 12.19
CA SER A 67 49.26 2.37 13.41
C SER A 67 48.43 3.64 13.77
N LEU A 68 48.97 4.83 13.53
CA LEU A 68 48.22 6.08 13.64
C LEU A 68 47.06 6.13 12.67
N GLY A 69 47.30 5.79 11.40
CA GLY A 69 46.24 5.69 10.41
C GLY A 69 45.14 4.71 10.84
N ASN A 70 45.51 3.53 11.36
CA ASN A 70 44.56 2.55 11.89
C ASN A 70 43.77 3.10 13.09
N ALA A 71 44.39 3.84 14.01
CA ALA A 71 43.73 4.40 15.18
C ALA A 71 42.74 5.51 14.79
N TYR A 72 43.10 6.39 13.86
CA TYR A 72 42.19 7.41 13.34
C TYR A 72 41.05 6.76 12.57
N PHE A 73 41.31 5.73 11.76
CA PHE A 73 40.27 4.98 11.05
C PHE A 73 39.27 4.34 12.05
N SER A 74 39.75 3.73 13.10
CA SER A 74 38.91 3.12 14.15
C SER A 74 38.07 4.12 14.92
N LEU A 75 38.47 5.40 14.99
CA LEU A 75 37.68 6.51 15.52
C LEU A 75 36.63 7.06 14.52
N GLY A 76 36.61 6.56 13.29
CA GLY A 76 35.75 7.07 12.22
C GLY A 76 36.31 8.27 11.45
N HIS A 77 37.55 8.69 11.75
CA HIS A 77 38.26 9.82 11.14
C HIS A 77 39.03 9.35 9.88
N SER A 78 38.29 8.91 8.86
CA SER A 78 38.88 8.30 7.65
C SER A 78 39.73 9.27 6.82
N LYS A 79 39.48 10.58 6.87
CA LYS A 79 40.30 11.58 6.16
C LYS A 79 41.69 11.70 6.78
N GLU A 80 41.73 11.83 8.08
CA GLU A 80 42.96 11.91 8.87
C GLU A 80 43.74 10.59 8.75
N ALA A 81 43.05 9.46 8.74
CA ALA A 81 43.68 8.16 8.51
C ALA A 81 44.41 8.11 7.16
N ILE A 82 43.80 8.60 6.08
CA ILE A 82 44.41 8.68 4.75
C ILE A 82 45.71 9.50 4.79
N GLU A 83 45.72 10.67 5.45
CA GLU A 83 46.89 11.52 5.54
C GLU A 83 48.07 10.78 6.20
N TRP A 84 47.81 10.01 7.27
CA TRP A 84 48.86 9.26 7.94
C TRP A 84 49.37 8.09 7.08
N TYR A 85 48.49 7.40 6.35
CA TYR A 85 48.89 6.35 5.41
C TYR A 85 49.73 6.92 4.25
N GLU A 86 49.35 8.09 3.69
CA GLU A 86 50.11 8.74 2.63
C GLU A 86 51.51 9.22 3.10
N ARG A 87 51.58 9.74 4.34
CA ARG A 87 52.85 10.06 4.97
C ARG A 87 53.70 8.80 5.10
N CYS A 88 53.15 7.68 5.51
CA CYS A 88 53.85 6.40 5.58
C CYS A 88 54.43 6.00 4.22
N LEU A 89 53.63 6.06 3.16
CA LEU A 89 54.11 5.74 1.80
C LEU A 89 55.19 6.69 1.31
N THR A 90 55.13 7.99 1.69
CA THR A 90 56.15 8.99 1.35
C THR A 90 57.49 8.64 1.99
N VAL A 91 57.46 8.18 3.24
CA VAL A 91 58.67 7.74 3.96
C VAL A 91 59.25 6.47 3.34
N ILE A 92 58.41 5.47 3.04
CA ILE A 92 58.82 4.23 2.36
C ILE A 92 59.46 4.54 1.01
N ALA A 93 58.91 5.49 0.23
CA ALA A 93 59.44 5.87 -1.08
C ALA A 93 60.85 6.52 -0.98
N LYS A 94 61.14 7.28 0.06
CA LYS A 94 62.43 7.93 0.31
C LYS A 94 63.50 6.97 0.84
N ALA A 95 63.10 5.96 1.57
CA ALA A 95 64.03 5.08 2.29
C ALA A 95 64.68 4.02 1.42
N LYS A 96 64.31 3.86 0.14
CA LYS A 96 64.77 2.74 -0.75
C LYS A 96 64.73 1.37 -0.06
N SER A 97 64.00 1.24 1.03
CA SER A 97 63.96 0.12 1.94
C SER A 97 62.98 -0.95 1.47
N GLU A 98 63.29 -2.23 1.77
CA GLU A 98 62.47 -3.39 1.48
C GLU A 98 61.25 -3.54 2.40
N CYS A 99 60.60 -2.45 2.83
CA CYS A 99 59.36 -2.49 3.63
C CYS A 99 58.16 -2.93 2.80
N ARG A 100 58.30 -4.01 2.01
CA ARG A 100 57.24 -4.45 1.10
C ARG A 100 55.93 -4.81 1.82
N GLU A 101 56.04 -5.54 2.91
CA GLU A 101 54.88 -5.98 3.71
C GLU A 101 54.11 -4.77 4.32
N ILE A 102 54.87 -3.81 4.91
CA ILE A 102 54.22 -2.59 5.44
C ILE A 102 53.55 -1.79 4.32
N LYS A 103 54.22 -1.68 3.16
CA LYS A 103 53.69 -1.01 1.98
C LYS A 103 52.40 -1.66 1.50
N GLY A 104 52.33 -3.00 1.44
CA GLY A 104 51.15 -3.76 1.10
C GLY A 104 49.96 -3.47 2.05
N ASN A 105 50.23 -3.56 3.36
CA ASN A 105 49.26 -3.28 4.41
C ASN A 105 48.70 -1.85 4.35
N VAL A 106 49.60 -0.86 4.14
CA VAL A 106 49.19 0.56 4.03
C VAL A 106 48.32 0.80 2.80
N TYR A 107 48.67 0.23 1.64
CA TYR A 107 47.82 0.32 0.45
C TYR A 107 46.44 -0.34 0.68
N GLY A 108 46.37 -1.50 1.36
CA GLY A 108 45.14 -2.17 1.70
C GLY A 108 44.24 -1.30 2.60
N ASN A 109 44.81 -0.68 3.64
CA ASN A 109 44.13 0.19 4.56
C ASN A 109 43.68 1.50 3.91
N LEU A 110 44.49 2.06 2.99
CA LEU A 110 44.11 3.18 2.14
C LEU A 110 42.90 2.83 1.26
N GLY A 111 42.90 1.65 0.66
CA GLY A 111 41.80 1.13 -0.13
C GLY A 111 40.50 1.11 0.64
N ILE A 112 40.50 0.58 1.89
CA ILE A 112 39.35 0.55 2.77
C ILE A 112 38.93 1.97 3.16
N SER A 113 39.88 2.86 3.48
CA SER A 113 39.56 4.25 3.88
C SER A 113 38.96 5.05 2.74
N TYR A 114 39.47 4.90 1.50
CA TYR A 114 38.85 5.52 0.33
C TYR A 114 37.47 4.93 0.00
N HIS A 115 37.26 3.61 0.20
CA HIS A 115 35.95 2.97 0.03
C HIS A 115 34.91 3.58 0.98
N VAL A 116 35.25 3.74 2.27
CA VAL A 116 34.36 4.35 3.29
C VAL A 116 33.99 5.79 2.92
N LEU A 117 34.91 6.54 2.32
CA LEU A 117 34.66 7.91 1.85
C LEU A 117 33.96 8.00 0.48
N GLY A 118 33.64 6.87 -0.14
CA GLY A 118 32.96 6.83 -1.45
C GLY A 118 33.87 7.05 -2.66
N PHE A 119 35.21 7.14 -2.47
CA PHE A 119 36.18 7.28 -3.60
C PHE A 119 36.51 5.92 -4.19
N PHE A 120 35.54 5.20 -4.73
CA PHE A 120 35.67 3.79 -5.14
C PHE A 120 36.78 3.53 -6.16
N LYS A 121 37.00 4.42 -7.13
CA LYS A 121 38.10 4.28 -8.10
C LYS A 121 39.49 4.29 -7.42
N LYS A 122 39.68 5.20 -6.44
CA LYS A 122 40.92 5.24 -5.66
C LYS A 122 41.05 4.03 -4.74
N ALA A 123 39.94 3.57 -4.17
CA ALA A 123 39.88 2.37 -3.34
C ALA A 123 40.34 1.13 -4.12
N ILE A 124 39.84 0.95 -5.34
CA ILE A 124 40.21 -0.15 -6.24
C ILE A 124 41.72 -0.07 -6.54
N PHE A 125 42.20 1.09 -6.99
CA PHE A 125 43.59 1.30 -7.32
C PHE A 125 44.53 0.92 -6.16
N CYS A 126 44.27 1.41 -4.94
CA CYS A 126 45.06 1.09 -3.75
C CYS A 126 44.98 -0.39 -3.40
N SER A 127 43.81 -1.00 -3.43
CA SER A 127 43.64 -2.42 -3.12
C SER A 127 44.32 -3.32 -4.13
N GLU A 128 44.31 -2.97 -5.42
CA GLU A 128 45.05 -3.71 -6.48
C GLU A 128 46.55 -3.62 -6.27
N ARG A 129 47.09 -2.44 -5.88
CA ARG A 129 48.51 -2.30 -5.53
C ARG A 129 48.90 -3.13 -4.30
N SER A 130 48.03 -3.20 -3.32
CA SER A 130 48.18 -4.08 -2.17
C SER A 130 48.17 -5.56 -2.60
N LEU A 131 47.25 -5.93 -3.48
CA LEU A 131 47.06 -7.30 -3.99
C LEU A 131 48.33 -7.80 -4.72
N GLU A 132 48.93 -6.95 -5.59
CA GLU A 132 50.18 -7.26 -6.25
C GLU A 132 51.29 -7.67 -5.24
N ILE A 133 51.46 -6.86 -4.19
CA ILE A 133 52.47 -7.09 -3.16
C ILE A 133 52.15 -8.34 -2.33
N VAL A 134 50.91 -8.55 -1.96
CA VAL A 134 50.49 -9.69 -1.14
C VAL A 134 50.64 -11.02 -1.89
N ARG A 135 50.41 -11.03 -3.19
CA ARG A 135 50.68 -12.21 -4.06
C ARG A 135 52.16 -12.55 -4.14
N GLU A 136 53.05 -11.55 -4.23
CA GLU A 136 54.50 -11.78 -4.20
C GLU A 136 54.95 -12.37 -2.86
N VAL A 137 54.30 -12.00 -1.75
CA VAL A 137 54.61 -12.50 -0.41
C VAL A 137 54.01 -13.89 -0.14
N GLY A 138 52.94 -14.26 -0.89
CA GLY A 138 52.25 -15.54 -0.75
C GLY A 138 51.27 -15.60 0.42
N ASP A 139 50.76 -14.45 0.94
CA ASP A 139 49.73 -14.41 2.00
C ASP A 139 48.34 -14.58 1.40
N ILE A 140 47.88 -15.84 1.29
CA ILE A 140 46.58 -16.21 0.74
C ILE A 140 45.44 -15.60 1.55
N SER A 141 45.56 -15.44 2.87
CA SER A 141 44.55 -14.86 3.73
C SER A 141 44.35 -13.35 3.46
N ALA A 142 45.47 -12.62 3.31
CA ALA A 142 45.42 -11.20 2.93
C ALA A 142 44.93 -11.03 1.48
N GLU A 143 45.30 -11.94 0.56
CA GLU A 143 44.77 -11.94 -0.80
C GLU A 143 43.25 -12.07 -0.83
N ALA A 144 42.68 -13.05 -0.15
CA ALA A 144 41.25 -13.24 -0.08
C ALA A 144 40.51 -12.00 0.48
N ARG A 145 41.09 -11.36 1.51
CA ARG A 145 40.55 -10.12 2.09
C ARG A 145 40.50 -8.97 1.09
N LEU A 146 41.60 -8.80 0.33
CA LEU A 146 41.69 -7.70 -0.65
C LEU A 146 40.74 -7.92 -1.83
N LEU A 147 40.64 -9.16 -2.31
CA LEU A 147 39.67 -9.52 -3.37
C LEU A 147 38.24 -9.16 -2.94
N GLY A 148 37.86 -9.47 -1.70
CA GLY A 148 36.55 -9.06 -1.14
C GLY A 148 36.39 -7.53 -1.14
N SER A 149 37.41 -6.78 -0.71
CA SER A 149 37.36 -5.30 -0.69
C SER A 149 37.26 -4.67 -2.08
N ILE A 150 37.98 -5.24 -3.06
CA ILE A 150 37.90 -4.81 -4.46
C ILE A 150 36.53 -5.10 -5.02
N GLY A 151 35.96 -6.29 -4.78
CA GLY A 151 34.61 -6.65 -5.19
C GLY A 151 33.56 -5.71 -4.65
N CYS A 152 33.62 -5.38 -3.35
CA CYS A 152 32.71 -4.39 -2.73
C CYS A 152 32.82 -3.02 -3.42
N SER A 153 34.04 -2.59 -3.77
CA SER A 153 34.27 -1.30 -4.42
C SER A 153 33.73 -1.27 -5.86
N TYR A 154 33.89 -2.37 -6.62
CA TYR A 154 33.29 -2.51 -7.96
C TYR A 154 31.75 -2.54 -7.89
N ARG A 155 31.16 -3.23 -6.91
CA ARG A 155 29.71 -3.25 -6.70
C ARG A 155 29.18 -1.83 -6.44
N CYS A 156 29.84 -1.07 -5.56
CA CYS A 156 29.46 0.33 -5.31
C CYS A 156 29.68 1.25 -6.52
N LEU A 157 30.61 0.93 -7.42
CA LEU A 157 30.85 1.65 -8.67
C LEU A 157 29.80 1.31 -9.75
N GLY A 158 28.97 0.27 -9.53
CA GLY A 158 27.95 -0.21 -10.47
C GLY A 158 28.43 -1.32 -11.43
N ASP A 159 29.74 -1.70 -11.40
CA ASP A 159 30.27 -2.83 -12.19
C ASP A 159 30.07 -4.15 -11.43
N VAL A 160 28.78 -4.55 -11.34
CA VAL A 160 28.36 -5.73 -10.56
C VAL A 160 28.99 -7.02 -11.09
N GLN A 161 29.22 -7.11 -12.41
CA GLN A 161 29.78 -8.31 -13.01
C GLN A 161 31.23 -8.54 -12.58
N LYS A 162 32.07 -7.48 -12.53
CA LYS A 162 33.42 -7.58 -11.98
C LYS A 162 33.40 -7.87 -10.49
N ALA A 163 32.48 -7.26 -9.74
CA ALA A 163 32.31 -7.54 -8.31
C ALA A 163 32.10 -9.03 -8.06
N ILE A 164 31.23 -9.69 -8.83
CA ILE A 164 30.97 -11.15 -8.74
C ILE A 164 32.26 -11.92 -8.94
N GLY A 165 33.04 -11.65 -10.00
CA GLY A 165 34.27 -12.37 -10.26
C GLY A 165 35.34 -12.25 -9.14
N TYR A 166 35.44 -11.06 -8.52
CA TYR A 166 36.31 -10.85 -7.37
C TYR A 166 35.80 -11.56 -6.10
N HIS A 167 34.49 -11.56 -5.84
CA HIS A 167 33.90 -12.27 -4.70
C HIS A 167 33.97 -13.80 -4.86
N GLU A 168 33.78 -14.33 -6.07
CA GLU A 168 33.98 -15.76 -6.36
C GLU A 168 35.46 -16.19 -6.10
N SER A 169 36.43 -15.37 -6.53
CA SER A 169 37.81 -15.60 -6.26
C SER A 169 38.10 -15.56 -4.74
N CYS A 170 37.51 -14.61 -4.02
CA CYS A 170 37.60 -14.53 -2.57
C CYS A 170 37.01 -15.79 -1.89
N LEU A 171 35.83 -16.25 -2.33
CA LEU A 171 35.17 -17.44 -1.78
C LEU A 171 36.04 -18.68 -2.00
N LYS A 172 36.61 -18.85 -3.18
CA LYS A 172 37.51 -19.97 -3.50
C LYS A 172 38.68 -20.01 -2.55
N LEU A 173 39.42 -18.91 -2.42
CA LEU A 173 40.59 -18.85 -1.53
C LEU A 173 40.23 -19.05 -0.06
N ALA A 174 39.09 -18.42 0.41
CA ALA A 174 38.62 -18.59 1.78
C ALA A 174 38.29 -20.07 2.10
N THR A 175 37.73 -20.79 1.14
CA THR A 175 37.41 -22.22 1.26
C THR A 175 38.69 -23.06 1.28
N GLU A 176 39.68 -22.76 0.43
CA GLU A 176 40.97 -23.45 0.38
C GLU A 176 41.72 -23.34 1.71
N VAL A 177 41.75 -22.15 2.30
CA VAL A 177 42.42 -21.92 3.60
C VAL A 177 41.54 -22.25 4.80
N LYS A 178 40.32 -22.73 4.59
CA LYS A 178 39.29 -23.03 5.63
C LYS A 178 38.98 -21.85 6.56
N ASP A 179 39.08 -20.62 6.04
CA ASP A 179 38.69 -19.42 6.79
C ASP A 179 37.16 -19.22 6.74
N LYS A 180 36.48 -19.83 7.69
CA LYS A 180 35.02 -19.79 7.81
C LYS A 180 34.44 -18.37 7.95
N ILE A 181 35.19 -17.41 8.49
CA ILE A 181 34.76 -16.01 8.61
C ILE A 181 34.69 -15.37 7.23
N ARG A 182 35.75 -15.53 6.43
CA ARG A 182 35.80 -14.97 5.08
C ARG A 182 34.87 -15.69 4.14
N GLU A 183 34.74 -17.02 4.28
CA GLU A 183 33.78 -17.83 3.54
C GLU A 183 32.36 -17.27 3.74
N ALA A 184 31.93 -17.04 4.99
CA ALA A 184 30.62 -16.44 5.32
C ALA A 184 30.46 -15.03 4.69
N ASN A 185 31.47 -14.17 4.82
CA ASN A 185 31.44 -12.83 4.24
C ASN A 185 31.34 -12.88 2.71
N ALA A 186 32.11 -13.74 2.05
CA ALA A 186 32.10 -13.91 0.60
C ALA A 186 30.72 -14.40 0.11
N TYR A 187 30.07 -15.32 0.84
CA TYR A 187 28.70 -15.73 0.56
C TYR A 187 27.74 -14.54 0.65
N GLY A 188 27.82 -13.72 1.71
CA GLY A 188 26.99 -12.53 1.85
C GLY A 188 27.22 -11.49 0.75
N ASP A 189 28.49 -11.28 0.38
CA ASP A 189 28.86 -10.30 -0.66
C ASP A 189 28.40 -10.76 -2.05
N LEU A 190 28.51 -12.07 -2.37
CA LEU A 190 27.95 -12.66 -3.58
C LEU A 190 26.42 -12.54 -3.63
N GLY A 191 25.74 -12.86 -2.54
CA GLY A 191 24.30 -12.67 -2.43
C GLY A 191 23.88 -11.23 -2.72
N ASN A 192 24.57 -10.26 -2.08
CA ASN A 192 24.35 -8.84 -2.34
C ASN A 192 24.65 -8.43 -3.79
N ALA A 193 25.68 -9.01 -4.41
CA ALA A 193 26.01 -8.71 -5.81
C ALA A 193 24.95 -9.25 -6.77
N TYR A 194 24.47 -10.48 -6.57
CA TYR A 194 23.39 -11.06 -7.36
C TYR A 194 22.04 -10.33 -7.12
N TYR A 195 21.78 -9.88 -5.89
CA TYR A 195 20.65 -9.02 -5.59
C TYR A 195 20.69 -7.71 -6.42
N CYS A 196 21.86 -7.04 -6.48
CA CYS A 196 22.04 -5.84 -7.30
C CYS A 196 21.90 -6.13 -8.80
N LEU A 197 22.24 -7.33 -9.25
CA LEU A 197 22.07 -7.77 -10.65
C LEU A 197 20.63 -8.12 -11.00
N GLY A 198 19.71 -8.20 -9.99
CA GLY A 198 18.33 -8.61 -10.17
C GLY A 198 18.11 -10.12 -10.21
N ASN A 199 19.17 -10.93 -10.00
CA ASN A 199 19.04 -12.39 -9.94
C ASN A 199 18.79 -12.83 -8.50
N PHE A 200 17.53 -12.70 -8.07
CA PHE A 200 17.16 -12.94 -6.68
C PHE A 200 17.22 -14.42 -6.27
N GLU A 201 17.05 -15.34 -7.21
CA GLU A 201 17.19 -16.78 -6.93
C GLU A 201 18.61 -17.14 -6.52
N LYS A 202 19.61 -16.62 -7.27
CA LYS A 202 21.01 -16.78 -6.89
C LYS A 202 21.36 -16.04 -5.61
N ALA A 203 20.75 -14.85 -5.38
CA ALA A 203 20.94 -14.13 -4.12
C ALA A 203 20.50 -14.97 -2.93
N VAL A 204 19.31 -15.59 -2.99
CA VAL A 204 18.80 -16.54 -1.97
C VAL A 204 19.81 -17.67 -1.74
N PHE A 205 20.28 -18.33 -2.80
CA PHE A 205 21.25 -19.43 -2.68
C PHE A 205 22.49 -19.02 -1.87
N TYR A 206 23.06 -17.85 -2.19
CA TYR A 206 24.25 -17.37 -1.50
C TYR A 206 23.96 -16.90 -0.06
N HIS A 207 22.82 -16.23 0.19
CA HIS A 207 22.46 -15.82 1.54
C HIS A 207 22.09 -17.02 2.44
N GLU A 208 21.57 -18.12 1.88
CA GLU A 208 21.41 -19.39 2.61
C GLU A 208 22.77 -20.00 2.98
N GLY A 209 23.76 -19.87 2.12
CA GLY A 209 25.13 -20.23 2.42
C GLY A 209 25.72 -19.43 3.60
N LEU A 210 25.49 -18.12 3.62
CA LEU A 210 25.83 -17.25 4.76
C LEU A 210 25.16 -17.74 6.05
N LEU A 211 23.84 -18.00 5.99
CA LEU A 211 23.05 -18.44 7.14
C LEU A 211 23.59 -19.76 7.72
N ARG A 212 23.87 -20.73 6.84
CA ARG A 212 24.39 -22.03 7.24
C ARG A 212 25.73 -21.90 8.01
N ILE A 213 26.69 -21.15 7.43
CA ILE A 213 28.03 -21.00 8.05
C ILE A 213 27.92 -20.20 9.35
N SER A 214 27.07 -19.17 9.39
CA SER A 214 26.86 -18.38 10.61
C SER A 214 26.30 -19.24 11.76
N LYS A 215 25.32 -20.13 11.47
CA LYS A 215 24.79 -21.09 12.43
C LYS A 215 25.85 -22.10 12.89
N GLU A 216 26.62 -22.67 11.98
CA GLU A 216 27.70 -23.60 12.31
C GLU A 216 28.74 -22.98 13.27
N ARG A 217 28.97 -21.67 13.15
CA ARG A 217 29.90 -20.91 13.98
C ARG A 217 29.29 -20.34 15.25
N GLY A 218 27.97 -20.38 15.40
CA GLY A 218 27.27 -19.67 16.47
C GLY A 218 27.37 -18.14 16.34
N ASP A 219 27.60 -17.62 15.13
CA ASP A 219 27.70 -16.19 14.84
C ASP A 219 26.31 -15.57 14.68
N ARG A 220 25.75 -15.10 15.80
CA ARG A 220 24.40 -14.54 15.87
C ARG A 220 24.24 -13.28 15.01
N HIS A 221 25.29 -12.45 14.92
CA HIS A 221 25.25 -11.27 14.06
C HIS A 221 25.20 -11.67 12.57
N GLY A 222 25.99 -12.68 12.18
CA GLY A 222 25.93 -13.25 10.86
C GLY A 222 24.57 -13.88 10.53
N GLU A 223 23.94 -14.57 11.51
CA GLU A 223 22.56 -15.08 11.35
C GLU A 223 21.56 -13.95 11.11
N GLY A 224 21.62 -12.87 11.90
CA GLY A 224 20.73 -11.70 11.75
C GLY A 224 20.87 -11.04 10.37
N ARG A 225 22.12 -10.86 9.91
CA ARG A 225 22.40 -10.35 8.55
C ARG A 225 21.80 -11.27 7.47
N ALA A 226 21.96 -12.58 7.61
CA ALA A 226 21.44 -13.54 6.65
C ALA A 226 19.91 -13.53 6.61
N TYR A 227 19.24 -13.51 7.78
CA TYR A 227 17.78 -13.41 7.84
C TYR A 227 17.27 -12.13 7.21
N SER A 228 17.90 -10.98 7.49
CA SER A 228 17.53 -9.70 6.88
C SER A 228 17.67 -9.74 5.36
N SER A 229 18.76 -10.31 4.83
CA SER A 229 19.04 -10.41 3.40
C SER A 229 18.05 -11.36 2.70
N LEU A 230 17.81 -12.55 3.28
CA LEU A 230 16.86 -13.52 2.74
C LEU A 230 15.42 -12.95 2.71
N GLY A 231 15.03 -12.23 3.75
CA GLY A 231 13.75 -11.54 3.75
C GLY A 231 13.63 -10.53 2.60
N ASN A 232 14.69 -9.76 2.34
CA ASN A 232 14.72 -8.83 1.20
C ASN A 232 14.67 -9.56 -0.15
N ASP A 233 15.41 -10.67 -0.30
CA ASP A 233 15.43 -11.48 -1.53
C ASP A 233 14.05 -12.04 -1.83
N TYR A 234 13.39 -12.67 -0.85
CA TYR A 234 12.03 -13.21 -1.00
C TYR A 234 10.99 -12.11 -1.25
N SER A 235 11.18 -10.93 -0.66
CA SER A 235 10.34 -9.77 -0.96
C SER A 235 10.44 -9.35 -2.43
N ARG A 236 11.66 -9.39 -3.00
CA ARG A 236 11.87 -9.09 -4.43
C ARG A 236 11.37 -10.19 -5.37
N LEU A 237 11.35 -11.43 -4.92
CA LEU A 237 10.74 -12.57 -5.62
C LEU A 237 9.20 -12.57 -5.54
N GLY A 238 8.61 -11.64 -4.79
CA GLY A 238 7.16 -11.58 -4.57
C GLY A 238 6.62 -12.57 -3.53
N ASN A 239 7.51 -13.36 -2.88
CA ASN A 239 7.09 -14.28 -1.83
C ASN A 239 7.12 -13.58 -0.46
N PHE A 240 6.13 -12.72 -0.25
CA PHE A 240 6.06 -11.86 0.93
C PHE A 240 5.87 -12.62 2.24
N GLN A 241 5.20 -13.79 2.20
CA GLN A 241 5.01 -14.61 3.40
C GLN A 241 6.35 -15.15 3.93
N LYS A 242 7.20 -15.67 3.02
CA LYS A 242 8.56 -16.07 3.42
C LYS A 242 9.42 -14.88 3.84
N ALA A 243 9.24 -13.75 3.18
CA ALA A 243 9.95 -12.53 3.55
C ALA A 243 9.62 -12.12 4.99
N LEU A 244 8.33 -12.13 5.38
CA LEU A 244 7.90 -11.85 6.75
C LEU A 244 8.50 -12.85 7.74
N ASP A 245 8.44 -14.16 7.47
CA ASP A 245 9.01 -15.19 8.34
C ASP A 245 10.51 -14.94 8.62
N TYR A 246 11.29 -14.59 7.59
CA TYR A 246 12.70 -14.29 7.76
C TYR A 246 12.93 -12.97 8.52
N HIS A 247 12.16 -11.94 8.26
CA HIS A 247 12.27 -10.67 8.98
C HIS A 247 11.84 -10.80 10.44
N GLU A 248 10.82 -11.61 10.75
CA GLU A 248 10.41 -11.92 12.12
C GLU A 248 11.48 -12.73 12.86
N ARG A 249 12.13 -13.68 12.20
CA ARG A 249 13.31 -14.39 12.80
C ARG A 249 14.44 -13.41 13.09
N HIS A 250 14.67 -12.42 12.21
CA HIS A 250 15.65 -11.37 12.47
C HIS A 250 15.24 -10.54 13.70
N LEU A 251 13.96 -10.13 13.78
CA LEU A 251 13.43 -9.37 14.92
C LEU A 251 13.56 -10.15 16.22
N ASN A 252 13.15 -11.41 16.23
CA ASN A 252 13.26 -12.27 17.41
C ASN A 252 14.70 -12.42 17.89
N LEU A 253 15.64 -12.57 16.96
CA LEU A 253 17.06 -12.65 17.29
C LEU A 253 17.57 -11.33 17.91
N ALA A 254 17.15 -10.17 17.35
CA ALA A 254 17.51 -8.85 17.85
C ALA A 254 16.95 -8.59 19.26
N LEU A 255 15.69 -9.00 19.51
CA LEU A 255 15.03 -8.90 20.82
C LEU A 255 15.71 -9.78 21.86
N LEU A 256 16.02 -11.05 21.52
CA LEU A 256 16.73 -11.99 22.45
C LEU A 256 18.08 -11.46 22.90
N HIS A 257 18.78 -10.73 22.04
CA HIS A 257 20.10 -10.16 22.34
C HIS A 257 20.07 -8.69 22.73
N THR A 258 18.89 -8.11 22.90
CA THR A 258 18.67 -6.67 23.24
C THR A 258 19.45 -5.72 22.32
N HIS A 259 19.59 -6.09 21.03
CA HIS A 259 20.34 -5.30 20.07
C HIS A 259 19.43 -4.30 19.34
N ARG A 260 19.19 -3.16 19.97
CA ARG A 260 18.28 -2.10 19.49
C ARG A 260 18.52 -1.67 18.03
N PRO A 261 19.78 -1.54 17.52
CA PRO A 261 19.99 -1.19 16.12
C PRO A 261 19.40 -2.21 15.12
N ASP A 262 19.52 -3.52 15.40
CA ASP A 262 18.98 -4.58 14.52
C ASP A 262 17.47 -4.71 14.67
N GLU A 263 16.92 -4.47 15.86
CA GLU A 263 15.49 -4.38 16.09
C GLU A 263 14.84 -3.31 15.21
N GLY A 264 15.42 -2.09 15.16
CA GLY A 264 14.94 -1.01 14.29
C GLY A 264 15.04 -1.36 12.79
N VAL A 265 16.07 -2.12 12.36
CA VAL A 265 16.18 -2.60 10.98
C VAL A 265 15.08 -3.63 10.68
N ALA A 266 14.85 -4.58 11.59
CA ALA A 266 13.85 -5.61 11.42
C ALA A 266 12.43 -5.01 11.31
N TYR A 267 12.07 -4.08 12.19
CA TYR A 267 10.80 -3.36 12.08
C TYR A 267 10.65 -2.62 10.75
N SER A 268 11.71 -1.92 10.30
CA SER A 268 11.67 -1.22 9.01
C SER A 268 11.48 -2.18 7.83
N ASN A 269 12.11 -3.36 7.85
CA ASN A 269 11.99 -4.36 6.80
C ASN A 269 10.59 -5.01 6.81
N ILE A 270 10.06 -5.37 7.99
CA ILE A 270 8.70 -5.89 8.15
C ILE A 270 7.70 -4.86 7.61
N GLY A 271 7.83 -3.58 8.01
CA GLY A 271 6.99 -2.50 7.51
C GLY A 271 7.10 -2.31 6.00
N GLY A 272 8.31 -2.47 5.43
CA GLY A 272 8.52 -2.47 3.97
C GLY A 272 7.81 -3.64 3.28
N THR A 273 7.84 -4.82 3.86
CA THR A 273 7.14 -6.00 3.32
C THR A 273 5.63 -5.84 3.40
N TYR A 274 5.08 -5.32 4.52
CA TYR A 274 3.66 -4.98 4.60
C TYR A 274 3.25 -3.88 3.62
N HIS A 275 4.12 -2.90 3.35
CA HIS A 275 3.88 -1.92 2.28
C HIS A 275 3.78 -2.60 0.90
N CYS A 276 4.65 -3.56 0.61
CA CYS A 276 4.56 -4.35 -0.63
C CYS A 276 3.31 -5.24 -0.67
N LEU A 277 2.84 -5.73 0.47
CA LEU A 277 1.59 -6.47 0.61
C LEU A 277 0.33 -5.60 0.50
N GLY A 278 0.46 -4.26 0.41
CA GLY A 278 -0.69 -3.35 0.42
C GLY A 278 -1.27 -3.08 1.80
N GLU A 279 -0.79 -3.76 2.86
CA GLU A 279 -1.24 -3.55 4.23
C GLU A 279 -0.63 -2.27 4.83
N PHE A 280 -0.98 -1.13 4.26
CA PHE A 280 -0.33 0.15 4.56
C PHE A 280 -0.49 0.59 6.01
N LYS A 281 -1.58 0.22 6.70
CA LYS A 281 -1.77 0.50 8.13
C LYS A 281 -0.72 -0.20 8.98
N LYS A 282 -0.52 -1.52 8.77
CA LYS A 282 0.53 -2.28 9.45
C LYS A 282 1.93 -1.75 9.08
N ALA A 283 2.13 -1.42 7.81
CA ALA A 283 3.38 -0.80 7.37
C ALA A 283 3.69 0.46 8.18
N ILE A 284 2.70 1.34 8.41
CA ILE A 284 2.83 2.55 9.22
C ILE A 284 3.18 2.21 10.67
N ASP A 285 2.52 1.24 11.29
CA ASP A 285 2.77 0.86 12.69
C ASP A 285 4.20 0.35 12.88
N TYR A 286 4.66 -0.54 12.02
CA TYR A 286 6.03 -1.05 12.06
C TYR A 286 7.07 0.04 11.74
N GLN A 287 6.79 0.94 10.80
CA GLN A 287 7.69 2.07 10.50
C GLN A 287 7.74 3.09 11.65
N ASN A 288 6.65 3.30 12.39
CA ASN A 288 6.66 4.14 13.59
C ASN A 288 7.57 3.54 14.68
N ARG A 289 7.50 2.23 14.94
CA ARG A 289 8.43 1.55 15.87
C ARG A 289 9.90 1.69 15.43
N ALA A 290 10.16 1.54 14.13
CA ALA A 290 11.50 1.76 13.57
C ALA A 290 11.96 3.21 13.74
N LEU A 291 11.04 4.18 13.58
CA LEU A 291 11.31 5.61 13.77
C LEU A 291 11.63 5.96 15.24
N GLU A 292 10.89 5.40 16.19
CA GLU A 292 11.14 5.55 17.62
C GLU A 292 12.56 5.09 17.98
N ILE A 293 12.94 3.89 17.57
CA ILE A 293 14.28 3.35 17.80
C ILE A 293 15.36 4.20 17.12
N ALA A 294 15.11 4.68 15.90
CA ALA A 294 16.06 5.54 15.20
C ALA A 294 16.31 6.85 15.95
N LYS A 295 15.25 7.41 16.57
CA LYS A 295 15.36 8.62 17.43
C LYS A 295 16.05 8.33 18.76
N GLU A 296 15.73 7.22 19.42
CA GLU A 296 16.41 6.80 20.65
C GLU A 296 17.93 6.68 20.46
N LEU A 297 18.35 6.17 19.29
CA LEU A 297 19.74 5.96 18.94
C LEU A 297 20.42 7.19 18.30
N ASP A 298 19.69 8.31 18.16
CA ASP A 298 20.11 9.52 17.41
C ASP A 298 20.64 9.21 15.99
N ASN A 299 20.06 8.19 15.34
CA ASN A 299 20.48 7.75 14.00
C ASN A 299 19.69 8.49 12.93
N LYS A 300 20.15 9.67 12.54
CA LYS A 300 19.49 10.53 11.54
C LYS A 300 19.26 9.85 10.19
N LEU A 301 20.17 8.99 9.75
CA LEU A 301 20.01 8.29 8.48
C LEU A 301 18.83 7.33 8.52
N ARG A 302 18.68 6.55 9.59
CA ARG A 302 17.54 5.62 9.78
C ARG A 302 16.25 6.39 10.03
N GLU A 303 16.29 7.47 10.80
CA GLU A 303 15.14 8.37 10.99
C GLU A 303 14.62 8.88 9.65
N GLY A 304 15.51 9.34 8.77
CA GLY A 304 15.16 9.79 7.43
C GLY A 304 14.55 8.68 6.56
N LYS A 305 15.06 7.45 6.63
CA LYS A 305 14.49 6.29 5.91
C LYS A 305 13.09 5.93 6.41
N ALA A 306 12.88 5.93 7.72
CA ALA A 306 11.57 5.66 8.31
C ALA A 306 10.53 6.70 7.87
N TYR A 307 10.87 7.99 7.86
CA TYR A 307 9.99 9.03 7.32
C TYR A 307 9.70 8.86 5.83
N SER A 308 10.68 8.42 5.04
CA SER A 308 10.45 8.13 3.61
C SER A 308 9.43 7.01 3.44
N ASN A 309 9.56 5.92 4.19
CA ASN A 309 8.66 4.77 4.13
C ASN A 309 7.25 5.12 4.64
N LEU A 310 7.15 5.88 5.75
CA LEU A 310 5.88 6.40 6.26
C LEU A 310 5.18 7.28 5.22
N GLY A 311 5.92 8.21 4.60
CA GLY A 311 5.39 9.07 3.56
C GLY A 311 4.85 8.27 2.38
N SER A 312 5.57 7.22 1.95
CA SER A 312 5.12 6.32 0.88
C SER A 312 3.86 5.54 1.29
N ALA A 313 3.78 5.07 2.53
CA ALA A 313 2.59 4.35 3.02
C ALA A 313 1.37 5.27 3.13
N PHE A 314 1.53 6.50 3.64
CA PHE A 314 0.45 7.49 3.65
C PHE A 314 0.02 7.91 2.25
N PHE A 315 0.96 8.03 1.30
CA PHE A 315 0.64 8.30 -0.10
C PHE A 315 -0.25 7.21 -0.70
N ARG A 316 0.09 5.95 -0.46
CA ARG A 316 -0.71 4.80 -0.92
C ARG A 316 -2.09 4.71 -0.26
N LEU A 317 -2.23 5.19 0.97
CA LEU A 317 -3.53 5.34 1.65
C LEU A 317 -4.35 6.54 1.17
N GLY A 318 -3.83 7.37 0.25
CA GLY A 318 -4.50 8.59 -0.20
C GLY A 318 -4.40 9.77 0.79
N ASP A 319 -3.71 9.63 1.92
CA ASP A 319 -3.46 10.73 2.86
C ASP A 319 -2.25 11.55 2.40
N TYR A 320 -2.43 12.26 1.28
CA TYR A 320 -1.37 13.03 0.65
C TYR A 320 -0.82 14.15 1.55
N LYS A 321 -1.62 14.65 2.48
CA LYS A 321 -1.17 15.70 3.44
C LYS A 321 -0.14 15.14 4.42
N LYS A 322 -0.42 13.97 5.02
CA LYS A 322 0.55 13.31 5.90
C LYS A 322 1.78 12.80 5.14
N ALA A 323 1.58 12.35 3.90
CA ALA A 323 2.70 11.98 3.04
C ALA A 323 3.65 13.16 2.82
N ILE A 324 3.12 14.36 2.52
CA ILE A 324 3.92 15.60 2.39
C ILE A 324 4.67 15.92 3.68
N ASP A 325 4.03 15.89 4.86
CA ASP A 325 4.70 16.15 6.14
C ASP A 325 5.87 15.18 6.38
N CYS A 326 5.65 13.90 6.18
CA CYS A 326 6.70 12.89 6.32
C CYS A 326 7.89 13.15 5.36
N HIS A 327 7.61 13.41 4.08
CA HIS A 327 8.67 13.68 3.12
C HIS A 327 9.37 15.02 3.36
N GLN A 328 8.70 16.03 3.92
CA GLN A 328 9.34 17.29 4.37
C GLN A 328 10.29 17.05 5.54
N ARG A 329 9.93 16.19 6.52
CA ARG A 329 10.85 15.77 7.60
C ARG A 329 12.05 15.01 7.04
N ARG A 330 11.84 14.10 6.08
CA ARG A 330 12.94 13.43 5.37
C ARG A 330 13.84 14.42 4.66
N LEU A 331 13.26 15.43 3.99
CA LEU A 331 14.01 16.48 3.29
C LEU A 331 14.87 17.29 4.26
N LYS A 332 14.33 17.66 5.42
CA LYS A 332 15.09 18.39 6.45
C LYS A 332 16.30 17.56 6.90
N ILE A 333 16.11 16.29 7.22
CA ILE A 333 17.20 15.40 7.64
C ILE A 333 18.24 15.23 6.52
N ALA A 334 17.80 15.08 5.26
CA ALA A 334 18.71 14.97 4.12
C ALA A 334 19.62 16.20 4.00
N LYS A 335 19.06 17.40 4.16
CA LYS A 335 19.83 18.66 4.17
C LYS A 335 20.83 18.74 5.33
N GLU A 336 20.42 18.33 6.54
CA GLU A 336 21.30 18.29 7.70
C GLU A 336 22.49 17.35 7.51
N LEU A 337 22.28 16.23 6.81
CA LEU A 337 23.32 15.22 6.52
C LEU A 337 24.12 15.53 5.24
N GLY A 338 23.73 16.53 4.43
CA GLY A 338 24.31 16.76 3.12
C GLY A 338 24.01 15.63 2.11
N ASP A 339 22.92 14.87 2.34
CA ASP A 339 22.48 13.75 1.46
C ASP A 339 21.70 14.30 0.26
N MET A 340 22.43 14.76 -0.74
CA MET A 340 21.84 15.31 -1.98
C MET A 340 20.91 14.32 -2.69
N SER A 341 21.24 13.00 -2.69
CA SER A 341 20.40 11.97 -3.28
C SER A 341 19.07 11.85 -2.53
N GLY A 342 19.13 11.83 -1.20
CA GLY A 342 17.94 11.84 -0.34
C GLY A 342 17.07 13.08 -0.50
N GLU A 343 17.68 14.26 -0.73
CA GLU A 343 16.94 15.49 -1.06
C GLU A 343 16.19 15.32 -2.38
N GLY A 344 16.84 14.82 -3.42
CA GLY A 344 16.22 14.58 -4.73
C GLY A 344 15.03 13.62 -4.66
N ILE A 345 15.15 12.53 -3.89
CA ILE A 345 14.06 11.57 -3.65
C ILE A 345 12.89 12.26 -2.91
N ALA A 346 13.19 13.02 -1.85
CA ALA A 346 12.16 13.70 -1.08
C ALA A 346 11.39 14.73 -1.92
N TYR A 347 12.09 15.54 -2.73
CA TYR A 347 11.45 16.48 -3.65
C TYR A 347 10.52 15.76 -4.65
N GLY A 348 10.97 14.63 -5.23
CA GLY A 348 10.15 13.84 -6.14
C GLY A 348 8.88 13.31 -5.48
N SER A 349 8.99 12.79 -4.25
CA SER A 349 7.85 12.26 -3.51
C SER A 349 6.85 13.34 -3.10
N ILE A 350 7.33 14.53 -2.69
CA ILE A 350 6.47 15.68 -2.40
C ILE A 350 5.75 16.14 -3.67
N GLY A 351 6.48 16.20 -4.81
CA GLY A 351 5.91 16.52 -6.12
C GLY A 351 4.77 15.57 -6.50
N ASN A 352 4.97 14.26 -6.32
CA ASN A 352 3.94 13.24 -6.55
C ASN A 352 2.69 13.48 -5.70
N ALA A 353 2.86 13.79 -4.41
CA ALA A 353 1.73 14.04 -3.53
C ALA A 353 0.95 15.32 -3.91
N TYR A 354 1.62 16.38 -4.32
CA TYR A 354 0.95 17.58 -4.84
C TYR A 354 0.25 17.31 -6.18
N LEU A 355 0.81 16.47 -7.03
CA LEU A 355 0.18 16.06 -8.30
C LEU A 355 -1.17 15.37 -8.01
N GLN A 356 -1.20 14.43 -7.08
CA GLN A 356 -2.42 13.73 -6.68
C GLN A 356 -3.46 14.65 -6.00
N LEU A 357 -3.02 15.72 -5.37
CA LEU A 357 -3.90 16.77 -4.83
C LEU A 357 -4.44 17.74 -5.91
N GLY A 358 -4.06 17.56 -7.19
CA GLY A 358 -4.40 18.47 -8.27
C GLY A 358 -3.66 19.82 -8.21
N ASN A 359 -2.67 19.97 -7.32
CA ASN A 359 -1.87 21.18 -7.22
C ASN A 359 -0.65 21.11 -8.15
N TYR A 360 -0.93 21.25 -9.44
CA TYR A 360 0.06 21.09 -10.51
C TYR A 360 1.22 22.11 -10.44
N LEU A 361 0.97 23.34 -9.96
CA LEU A 361 2.01 24.37 -9.81
C LEU A 361 3.03 24.01 -8.73
N SER A 362 2.55 23.54 -7.57
CA SER A 362 3.44 23.05 -6.51
C SER A 362 4.19 21.81 -6.97
N ALA A 363 3.52 20.84 -7.59
CA ALA A 363 4.16 19.65 -8.15
C ALA A 363 5.31 20.00 -9.09
N ARG A 364 5.09 20.93 -10.03
CA ARG A 364 6.12 21.45 -10.94
C ARG A 364 7.32 22.00 -10.20
N THR A 365 7.09 22.87 -9.19
CA THR A 365 8.17 23.49 -8.41
C THR A 365 9.07 22.42 -7.76
N TYR A 366 8.47 21.39 -7.18
CA TYR A 366 9.23 20.30 -6.53
C TYR A 366 9.97 19.40 -7.54
N TYR A 367 9.41 19.16 -8.72
CA TYR A 367 10.12 18.42 -9.76
C TYR A 367 11.26 19.24 -10.38
N ASP A 368 11.14 20.56 -10.50
CA ASP A 368 12.24 21.45 -10.91
C ASP A 368 13.39 21.42 -9.89
N LEU A 369 13.07 21.37 -8.57
CA LEU A 369 14.08 21.20 -7.51
C LEU A 369 14.76 19.82 -7.61
N ARG A 370 14.00 18.75 -7.85
CA ARG A 370 14.54 17.41 -8.08
C ARG A 370 15.49 17.39 -9.27
N LEU A 371 15.10 18.04 -10.38
CA LEU A 371 15.91 18.15 -11.59
C LEU A 371 17.26 18.83 -11.29
N LYS A 372 17.25 19.97 -10.59
CA LYS A 372 18.46 20.68 -10.19
C LYS A 372 19.40 19.83 -9.35
N ILE A 373 18.84 19.07 -8.40
CA ILE A 373 19.65 18.15 -7.58
C ILE A 373 20.24 17.02 -8.42
N ALA A 374 19.44 16.39 -9.30
CA ALA A 374 19.92 15.33 -10.18
C ALA A 374 21.06 15.79 -11.07
N GLN A 375 20.98 16.99 -11.62
CA GLN A 375 22.03 17.63 -12.40
C GLN A 375 23.29 17.91 -11.56
N ALA A 376 23.13 18.41 -10.34
CA ALA A 376 24.23 18.73 -9.44
C ALA A 376 25.03 17.48 -9.01
N VAL A 377 24.36 16.33 -8.82
CA VAL A 377 25.00 15.06 -8.47
C VAL A 377 25.32 14.17 -9.67
N THR A 378 25.06 14.67 -10.89
CA THR A 378 25.25 13.91 -12.16
C THR A 378 24.44 12.58 -12.19
N ASP A 379 23.28 12.54 -11.53
CA ASP A 379 22.34 11.41 -11.59
C ASP A 379 21.50 11.51 -12.89
N ARG A 380 22.05 10.98 -13.99
CA ARG A 380 21.37 11.03 -15.30
C ARG A 380 20.02 10.31 -15.29
N ALA A 381 19.90 9.17 -14.59
CA ALA A 381 18.64 8.46 -14.48
C ALA A 381 17.60 9.27 -13.66
N GLY A 382 18.05 9.92 -12.58
CA GLY A 382 17.22 10.84 -11.80
C GLY A 382 16.76 12.05 -12.58
N GLU A 383 17.61 12.59 -13.43
CA GLU A 383 17.31 13.69 -14.35
C GLU A 383 16.23 13.28 -15.36
N GLY A 384 16.38 12.09 -16.00
CA GLY A 384 15.37 11.55 -16.91
C GLY A 384 14.00 11.38 -16.23
N ARG A 385 13.98 10.81 -15.02
CA ARG A 385 12.74 10.68 -14.24
C ARG A 385 12.11 12.05 -13.90
N ALA A 386 12.91 13.07 -13.61
CA ALA A 386 12.40 14.41 -13.34
C ALA A 386 11.74 15.04 -14.58
N TYR A 387 12.34 14.89 -15.77
CA TYR A 387 11.72 15.31 -17.03
C TYR A 387 10.41 14.56 -17.31
N GLY A 388 10.36 13.24 -17.05
CA GLY A 388 9.13 12.47 -17.18
C GLY A 388 7.99 13.01 -16.31
N HIS A 389 8.27 13.38 -15.05
CA HIS A 389 7.26 13.98 -14.17
C HIS A 389 6.87 15.42 -14.60
N LEU A 390 7.81 16.23 -15.06
CA LEU A 390 7.51 17.56 -15.58
C LEU A 390 6.63 17.51 -16.83
N GLY A 391 6.90 16.54 -17.72
CA GLY A 391 6.05 16.26 -18.88
C GLY A 391 4.63 15.89 -18.47
N HIS A 392 4.47 15.05 -17.44
CA HIS A 392 3.15 14.67 -16.90
C HIS A 392 2.39 15.90 -16.36
N VAL A 393 3.04 16.76 -15.57
CA VAL A 393 2.42 18.02 -15.10
C VAL A 393 1.98 18.90 -16.28
N CYS A 394 2.77 18.98 -17.36
CA CYS A 394 2.40 19.75 -18.56
C CYS A 394 1.18 19.13 -19.26
N CYS A 395 1.06 17.79 -19.32
CA CYS A 395 -0.13 17.12 -19.85
C CYS A 395 -1.38 17.47 -19.04
N GLU A 396 -1.30 17.41 -17.69
CA GLU A 396 -2.41 17.80 -16.79
C GLU A 396 -2.84 19.27 -16.97
N LEU A 397 -1.88 20.13 -17.26
CA LEU A 397 -2.10 21.54 -17.59
C LEU A 397 -2.53 21.75 -19.05
N LYS A 398 -2.67 20.69 -19.85
CA LYS A 398 -3.00 20.69 -21.28
C LYS A 398 -1.97 21.41 -22.17
N ASP A 399 -0.74 21.61 -21.69
CA ASP A 399 0.39 22.17 -22.49
C ASP A 399 1.15 20.99 -23.13
N TYR A 400 0.52 20.38 -24.14
CA TYR A 400 1.04 19.17 -24.77
C TYR A 400 2.36 19.39 -25.49
N THR A 401 2.61 20.61 -26.00
CA THR A 401 3.86 20.94 -26.67
C THR A 401 5.03 20.82 -25.71
N LYS A 402 4.96 21.46 -24.54
CA LYS A 402 6.02 21.32 -23.50
C LYS A 402 6.10 19.93 -22.93
N ALA A 403 4.98 19.22 -22.84
CA ALA A 403 4.98 17.83 -22.39
C ALA A 403 5.82 16.97 -23.33
N ILE A 404 5.65 17.11 -24.64
CA ILE A 404 6.43 16.40 -25.67
C ILE A 404 7.92 16.76 -25.54
N ASP A 405 8.29 18.05 -25.44
CA ASP A 405 9.68 18.47 -25.25
C ASP A 405 10.34 17.79 -24.04
N TYR A 406 9.65 17.75 -22.90
CA TYR A 406 10.16 17.08 -21.71
C TYR A 406 10.26 15.57 -21.85
N TYR A 407 9.32 14.93 -22.53
CA TYR A 407 9.37 13.49 -22.78
C TYR A 407 10.45 13.10 -23.79
N GLU A 408 10.76 13.96 -24.77
CA GLU A 408 11.90 13.76 -25.67
C GLU A 408 13.23 13.85 -24.92
N LEU A 409 13.37 14.79 -23.98
CA LEU A 409 14.54 14.84 -23.08
C LEU A 409 14.63 13.59 -22.20
N HIS A 410 13.49 13.12 -21.67
CA HIS A 410 13.43 11.86 -20.92
C HIS A 410 13.90 10.68 -21.78
N LEU A 411 13.40 10.56 -23.02
CA LEU A 411 13.78 9.51 -23.95
C LEU A 411 15.28 9.56 -24.28
N LYS A 412 15.80 10.73 -24.60
CA LYS A 412 17.23 10.92 -24.90
C LYS A 412 18.11 10.43 -23.74
N ILE A 413 17.76 10.80 -22.51
CA ILE A 413 18.51 10.37 -21.33
C ILE A 413 18.37 8.85 -21.11
N ALA A 414 17.20 8.27 -21.27
CA ALA A 414 16.96 6.84 -21.14
C ALA A 414 17.86 6.05 -22.11
N GLN A 415 18.02 6.53 -23.33
CA GLN A 415 18.91 5.96 -24.34
C GLN A 415 20.39 6.14 -23.98
N GLU A 416 20.80 7.30 -23.46
CA GLU A 416 22.16 7.57 -23.00
C GLU A 416 22.56 6.62 -21.87
N VAL A 417 21.68 6.39 -20.89
CA VAL A 417 21.93 5.50 -19.75
C VAL A 417 21.67 4.02 -20.06
N LYS A 418 21.17 3.71 -21.26
CA LYS A 418 20.83 2.37 -21.75
C LYS A 418 19.86 1.62 -20.85
N GLU A 419 18.95 2.32 -20.20
CA GLU A 419 17.94 1.76 -19.33
C GLU A 419 16.64 1.50 -20.13
N ARG A 420 16.49 0.27 -20.65
CA ARG A 420 15.37 -0.12 -21.56
C ARG A 420 13.99 0.12 -20.95
N ALA A 421 13.82 -0.15 -19.64
CA ALA A 421 12.56 0.09 -18.97
C ALA A 421 12.19 1.60 -18.92
N LEU A 422 13.18 2.47 -18.71
CA LEU A 422 12.98 3.92 -18.73
C LEU A 422 12.65 4.41 -20.15
N GLU A 423 13.31 3.85 -21.16
CA GLU A 423 13.05 4.12 -22.57
C GLU A 423 11.61 3.74 -22.96
N GLY A 424 11.14 2.55 -22.53
CA GLY A 424 9.75 2.12 -22.75
C GLY A 424 8.75 3.12 -22.16
N LYS A 425 8.97 3.56 -20.91
CA LYS A 425 8.10 4.57 -20.27
C LYS A 425 8.10 5.91 -21.00
N ALA A 426 9.24 6.34 -21.52
CA ALA A 426 9.33 7.58 -22.30
C ALA A 426 8.51 7.47 -23.59
N TYR A 427 8.56 6.34 -24.30
CA TYR A 427 7.73 6.08 -25.48
C TYR A 427 6.24 6.07 -25.15
N GLY A 428 5.82 5.42 -24.03
CA GLY A 428 4.44 5.41 -23.58
C GLY A 428 3.89 6.81 -23.28
N ASN A 429 4.70 7.64 -22.62
CA ASN A 429 4.36 9.03 -22.33
C ASN A 429 4.25 9.88 -23.60
N LEU A 430 5.17 9.73 -24.56
CA LEU A 430 5.11 10.40 -25.85
C LEU A 430 3.87 10.00 -26.63
N ALA A 431 3.54 8.70 -26.67
CA ALA A 431 2.34 8.21 -27.34
C ALA A 431 1.07 8.91 -26.83
N ASN A 432 0.94 9.00 -25.50
CA ASN A 432 -0.19 9.70 -24.86
C ASN A 432 -0.20 11.21 -25.16
N ALA A 433 0.95 11.87 -25.07
CA ALA A 433 1.04 13.30 -25.33
C ALA A 433 0.69 13.66 -26.78
N TYR A 434 1.18 12.86 -27.73
CA TYR A 434 0.83 13.03 -29.16
C TYR A 434 -0.64 12.73 -29.43
N LEU A 435 -1.22 11.70 -28.79
CA LEU A 435 -2.66 11.43 -28.89
C LEU A 435 -3.47 12.62 -28.38
N CYS A 436 -3.14 13.15 -27.20
CA CYS A 436 -3.83 14.29 -26.59
C CYS A 436 -3.64 15.59 -27.41
N SER A 437 -2.51 15.76 -28.10
CA SER A 437 -2.26 16.91 -28.99
C SER A 437 -2.97 16.79 -30.34
N GLY A 438 -3.59 15.63 -30.65
CA GLY A 438 -4.28 15.35 -31.91
C GLY A 438 -3.38 14.75 -33.01
N ASN A 439 -2.07 14.58 -32.78
CA ASN A 439 -1.16 13.95 -33.73
C ASN A 439 -1.18 12.43 -33.60
N LYS A 440 -2.20 11.81 -34.19
CA LYS A 440 -2.48 10.37 -34.06
C LYS A 440 -1.41 9.49 -34.71
N LEU A 441 -0.73 9.95 -35.77
CA LEU A 441 0.30 9.19 -36.49
C LEU A 441 1.54 8.99 -35.60
N GLU A 442 2.06 10.08 -35.04
CA GLU A 442 3.20 10.00 -34.11
C GLU A 442 2.82 9.24 -32.84
N GLY A 443 1.61 9.48 -32.32
CA GLY A 443 1.11 8.72 -31.17
C GLY A 443 1.14 7.21 -31.40
N ARG A 444 0.69 6.75 -32.59
CA ARG A 444 0.74 5.35 -32.98
C ARG A 444 2.18 4.84 -33.07
N HIS A 445 3.06 5.57 -33.73
CA HIS A 445 4.46 5.18 -33.87
C HIS A 445 5.13 4.95 -32.50
N TYR A 446 4.96 5.89 -31.57
CA TYR A 446 5.52 5.75 -30.23
C TYR A 446 4.86 4.66 -29.40
N ALA A 447 3.56 4.42 -29.55
CA ALA A 447 2.87 3.30 -28.88
C ALA A 447 3.36 1.92 -29.37
N GLU A 448 3.64 1.79 -30.68
CA GLU A 448 4.23 0.57 -31.24
C GLU A 448 5.66 0.32 -30.72
N LEU A 449 6.48 1.39 -30.59
CA LEU A 449 7.81 1.30 -29.98
C LEU A 449 7.72 0.93 -28.49
N HIS A 450 6.77 1.52 -27.76
CA HIS A 450 6.51 1.16 -26.36
C HIS A 450 6.19 -0.33 -26.23
N LEU A 451 5.26 -0.84 -27.04
CA LEU A 451 4.89 -2.26 -27.03
C LEU A 451 6.09 -3.18 -27.34
N LYS A 452 6.93 -2.78 -28.30
CA LYS A 452 8.15 -3.52 -28.64
C LYS A 452 9.09 -3.63 -27.44
N ILE A 453 9.41 -2.52 -26.80
CA ILE A 453 10.30 -2.48 -25.62
C ILE A 453 9.69 -3.23 -24.44
N ALA A 454 8.42 -3.03 -24.16
CA ALA A 454 7.73 -3.72 -23.06
C ALA A 454 7.79 -5.26 -23.24
N LYS A 455 7.67 -5.77 -24.46
CA LYS A 455 7.86 -7.18 -24.79
C LYS A 455 9.31 -7.64 -24.63
N GLU A 456 10.29 -6.84 -25.05
CA GLU A 456 11.72 -7.14 -24.88
C GLU A 456 12.14 -7.24 -23.40
N VAL A 457 11.53 -6.41 -22.55
CA VAL A 457 11.80 -6.37 -21.09
C VAL A 457 10.92 -7.37 -20.32
N GLU A 458 9.94 -7.99 -20.98
CA GLU A 458 8.93 -8.89 -20.41
C GLU A 458 8.08 -8.25 -19.30
N ASP A 459 7.92 -6.91 -19.33
CA ASP A 459 7.10 -6.17 -18.37
C ASP A 459 5.62 -6.26 -18.76
N LYS A 460 4.89 -7.16 -18.12
CA LYS A 460 3.46 -7.40 -18.41
C LYS A 460 2.58 -6.17 -18.15
N VAL A 461 2.94 -5.32 -17.18
CA VAL A 461 2.19 -4.10 -16.90
C VAL A 461 2.35 -3.12 -18.06
N GLU A 462 3.59 -2.91 -18.51
CA GLU A 462 3.85 -2.00 -19.63
C GLU A 462 3.34 -2.56 -20.96
N ILE A 463 3.31 -3.90 -21.15
CA ILE A 463 2.65 -4.53 -22.30
C ILE A 463 1.15 -4.21 -22.31
N GLY A 464 0.48 -4.34 -21.17
CA GLY A 464 -0.93 -3.98 -21.04
C GLY A 464 -1.19 -2.51 -21.33
N ASN A 465 -0.37 -1.61 -20.78
CA ASN A 465 -0.45 -0.16 -21.01
C ASN A 465 -0.23 0.20 -22.49
N ALA A 466 0.74 -0.42 -23.14
CA ALA A 466 1.02 -0.18 -24.55
C ALA A 466 -0.15 -0.62 -25.45
N TYR A 467 -0.77 -1.76 -25.15
CA TYR A 467 -1.98 -2.18 -25.85
C TYR A 467 -3.16 -1.23 -25.61
N ALA A 468 -3.35 -0.72 -24.37
CA ALA A 468 -4.38 0.27 -24.06
C ALA A 468 -4.17 1.58 -24.85
N ASN A 469 -2.93 2.05 -24.94
CA ASN A 469 -2.59 3.23 -25.75
C ASN A 469 -2.91 3.03 -27.23
N LEU A 470 -2.55 1.88 -27.82
CA LEU A 470 -2.90 1.55 -29.20
C LEU A 470 -4.42 1.50 -29.36
N GLY A 471 -5.14 0.84 -28.46
CA GLY A 471 -6.60 0.82 -28.48
C GLY A 471 -7.23 2.21 -28.51
N SER A 472 -6.73 3.13 -27.67
CA SER A 472 -7.19 4.53 -27.61
C SER A 472 -6.90 5.28 -28.91
N ILE A 473 -5.76 5.03 -29.52
CA ILE A 473 -5.37 5.66 -30.79
C ILE A 473 -6.30 5.16 -31.92
N PHE A 474 -6.53 3.85 -32.01
CA PHE A 474 -7.42 3.26 -33.01
C PHE A 474 -8.88 3.70 -32.81
N GLU A 475 -9.35 3.81 -31.57
CA GLU A 475 -10.66 4.41 -31.27
C GLU A 475 -10.73 5.86 -31.79
N SER A 476 -9.68 6.65 -31.57
CA SER A 476 -9.63 8.05 -32.01
C SER A 476 -9.62 8.22 -33.55
N THR A 477 -9.21 7.17 -34.29
CA THR A 477 -9.22 7.12 -35.75
C THR A 477 -10.45 6.43 -36.32
N ASP A 478 -11.43 6.11 -35.47
CA ASP A 478 -12.68 5.42 -35.80
C ASP A 478 -12.50 4.01 -36.37
N SER A 479 -11.33 3.40 -36.11
CA SER A 479 -11.04 1.99 -36.43
C SER A 479 -11.46 1.11 -35.26
N LEU A 480 -12.79 1.00 -35.07
CA LEU A 480 -13.39 0.37 -33.88
C LEU A 480 -13.07 -1.14 -33.70
N PRO A 481 -13.05 -1.96 -34.79
CA PRO A 481 -12.67 -3.38 -34.65
C PRO A 481 -11.25 -3.57 -34.12
N GLU A 482 -10.29 -2.84 -34.67
CA GLU A 482 -8.88 -2.90 -34.25
C GLU A 482 -8.72 -2.37 -32.82
N ALA A 483 -9.43 -1.29 -32.47
CA ALA A 483 -9.45 -0.77 -31.11
C ALA A 483 -9.95 -1.84 -30.11
N LEU A 484 -11.01 -2.58 -30.48
CA LEU A 484 -11.54 -3.68 -29.68
C LEU A 484 -10.49 -4.79 -29.46
N GLU A 485 -9.78 -5.20 -30.50
CA GLU A 485 -8.71 -6.21 -30.39
C GLU A 485 -7.59 -5.76 -29.43
N TYR A 486 -7.15 -4.51 -29.56
CA TYR A 486 -6.08 -3.98 -28.71
C TYR A 486 -6.51 -3.86 -27.23
N PHE A 487 -7.72 -3.41 -26.93
CA PHE A 487 -8.20 -3.38 -25.55
C PHE A 487 -8.41 -4.78 -24.98
N GLN A 488 -8.85 -5.75 -25.78
CA GLN A 488 -8.92 -7.14 -25.35
C GLN A 488 -7.53 -7.74 -25.08
N ALA A 489 -6.52 -7.41 -25.89
CA ALA A 489 -5.14 -7.81 -25.64
C ALA A 489 -4.56 -7.18 -24.35
N SER A 490 -4.89 -5.90 -24.10
CA SER A 490 -4.56 -5.23 -22.84
C SER A 490 -5.19 -5.94 -21.65
N LEU A 491 -6.49 -6.24 -21.73
CA LEU A 491 -7.21 -6.94 -20.66
C LEU A 491 -6.60 -8.32 -20.36
N LYS A 492 -6.25 -9.07 -21.40
CA LYS A 492 -5.57 -10.37 -21.24
C LYS A 492 -4.25 -10.24 -20.48
N ALA A 493 -3.43 -9.22 -20.79
CA ALA A 493 -2.17 -9.00 -20.09
C ALA A 493 -2.41 -8.74 -18.58
N PHE A 494 -3.51 -8.09 -18.22
CA PHE A 494 -3.87 -7.82 -16.82
C PHE A 494 -4.45 -9.04 -16.11
N TYR A 495 -5.23 -9.88 -16.77
CA TYR A 495 -5.65 -11.16 -16.18
C TYR A 495 -4.44 -12.05 -15.86
N ASP A 496 -3.46 -12.12 -16.75
CA ASP A 496 -2.21 -12.85 -16.50
C ASP A 496 -1.46 -12.34 -15.25
N ILE A 497 -1.59 -11.05 -14.89
CA ILE A 497 -1.02 -10.48 -13.66
C ILE A 497 -1.89 -10.86 -12.46
N ARG A 498 -3.22 -10.71 -12.60
CA ARG A 498 -4.19 -10.99 -11.54
C ARG A 498 -4.15 -12.45 -11.07
N ASP A 499 -4.03 -13.39 -12.00
CA ASP A 499 -4.00 -14.82 -11.68
C ASP A 499 -2.79 -15.24 -10.84
N ARG A 500 -1.74 -14.40 -10.83
CA ARG A 500 -0.55 -14.58 -9.97
C ARG A 500 -0.70 -14.04 -8.55
N LEU A 501 -1.76 -13.25 -8.27
CA LEU A 501 -1.97 -12.61 -6.97
C LEU A 501 -2.65 -13.53 -5.94
N GLU A 502 -2.81 -14.81 -6.21
CA GLU A 502 -3.43 -15.81 -5.34
C GLU A 502 -4.68 -15.30 -4.59
N SER A 503 -4.72 -15.36 -3.24
CA SER A 503 -5.91 -15.09 -2.42
C SER A 503 -6.03 -13.67 -1.88
N GLU A 504 -5.18 -12.72 -2.27
CA GLU A 504 -5.13 -11.37 -1.68
C GLU A 504 -6.20 -10.42 -2.27
N ASP A 505 -7.34 -10.25 -1.57
CA ASP A 505 -8.47 -9.43 -2.01
C ASP A 505 -8.11 -7.96 -2.24
N GLU A 506 -7.35 -7.33 -1.33
CA GLU A 506 -6.95 -5.92 -1.44
C GLU A 506 -6.07 -5.65 -2.68
N TRP A 507 -5.23 -6.62 -3.07
CA TRP A 507 -4.41 -6.53 -4.27
C TRP A 507 -5.23 -6.61 -5.54
N LYS A 508 -6.22 -7.52 -5.57
CA LYS A 508 -7.14 -7.65 -6.69
C LYS A 508 -7.98 -6.39 -6.88
N ILE A 509 -8.43 -5.78 -5.77
CA ILE A 509 -9.14 -4.49 -5.79
C ILE A 509 -8.23 -3.38 -6.33
N SER A 510 -6.99 -3.28 -5.83
CA SER A 510 -6.04 -2.23 -6.25
C SER A 510 -5.63 -2.38 -7.71
N LEU A 511 -5.40 -3.61 -8.17
CA LEU A 511 -5.11 -3.89 -9.57
C LEU A 511 -6.29 -3.50 -10.46
N ARG A 512 -7.51 -3.81 -10.02
CA ARG A 512 -8.75 -3.48 -10.71
C ARG A 512 -8.95 -1.98 -10.86
N GLU A 513 -8.65 -1.21 -9.83
CA GLU A 513 -8.69 0.26 -9.85
C GLU A 513 -7.79 0.83 -10.94
N LEU A 514 -6.59 0.24 -11.07
CA LEU A 514 -5.60 0.65 -12.07
C LEU A 514 -6.08 0.44 -13.51
N TYR A 515 -6.95 -0.54 -13.77
CA TYR A 515 -7.38 -0.95 -15.12
C TYR A 515 -8.86 -0.68 -15.41
N HIS A 516 -9.53 0.07 -14.56
CA HIS A 516 -10.94 0.42 -14.72
C HIS A 516 -11.27 1.03 -16.09
N ASP A 517 -10.40 1.92 -16.60
CA ASP A 517 -10.61 2.63 -17.86
C ASP A 517 -10.67 1.70 -19.09
N ILE A 518 -10.03 0.53 -19.03
CA ILE A 518 -10.05 -0.43 -20.14
C ILE A 518 -11.44 -1.02 -20.32
N PHE A 519 -12.10 -1.41 -19.22
CA PHE A 519 -13.47 -1.96 -19.28
C PHE A 519 -14.48 -0.90 -19.74
N THR A 520 -14.30 0.33 -19.27
CA THR A 520 -15.11 1.46 -19.71
C THR A 520 -14.93 1.72 -21.21
N SER A 521 -13.69 1.63 -21.71
CA SER A 521 -13.38 1.79 -23.13
C SER A 521 -13.93 0.64 -23.97
N LEU A 522 -13.82 -0.60 -23.52
CA LEU A 522 -14.41 -1.77 -24.15
C LEU A 522 -15.93 -1.63 -24.27
N SER A 523 -16.60 -1.31 -23.17
CA SER A 523 -18.06 -1.10 -23.17
C SER A 523 -18.46 0.02 -24.16
N ARG A 524 -17.71 1.13 -24.19
CA ARG A 524 -17.95 2.26 -25.11
C ARG A 524 -17.80 1.86 -26.57
N ILE A 525 -16.75 1.12 -26.93
CA ILE A 525 -16.53 0.65 -28.30
C ILE A 525 -17.61 -0.31 -28.73
N LEU A 526 -17.97 -1.25 -27.87
CA LEU A 526 -19.05 -2.22 -28.15
C LEU A 526 -20.40 -1.50 -28.36
N LEU A 527 -20.69 -0.43 -27.62
CA LEU A 527 -21.87 0.41 -27.87
C LEU A 527 -21.81 1.13 -29.22
N LYS A 528 -20.65 1.63 -29.63
CA LYS A 528 -20.44 2.24 -30.95
C LYS A 528 -20.59 1.22 -32.09
N LEU A 529 -20.31 -0.04 -31.83
CA LEU A 529 -20.50 -1.17 -32.75
C LEU A 529 -21.92 -1.75 -32.74
N ASP A 530 -22.87 -1.11 -32.03
CA ASP A 530 -24.25 -1.58 -31.85
C ASP A 530 -24.35 -2.98 -31.23
N ARG A 531 -23.50 -3.27 -30.22
CA ARG A 531 -23.44 -4.52 -29.47
C ARG A 531 -23.76 -4.28 -27.97
N PRO A 532 -25.00 -3.87 -27.61
CA PRO A 532 -25.33 -3.40 -26.26
C PRO A 532 -25.24 -4.48 -25.18
N VAL A 533 -25.52 -5.74 -25.50
CA VAL A 533 -25.44 -6.86 -24.56
C VAL A 533 -23.99 -7.15 -24.19
N GLU A 534 -23.11 -7.21 -25.17
CA GLU A 534 -21.69 -7.42 -24.92
C GLU A 534 -21.06 -6.20 -24.19
N ALA A 535 -21.55 -4.99 -24.47
CA ALA A 535 -21.15 -3.79 -23.75
C ALA A 535 -21.55 -3.85 -22.26
N LEU A 536 -22.72 -4.41 -21.96
CA LEU A 536 -23.17 -4.69 -20.58
C LEU A 536 -22.23 -5.72 -19.92
N CYS A 537 -21.93 -6.82 -20.61
CA CYS A 537 -21.02 -7.85 -20.08
C CYS A 537 -19.63 -7.28 -19.81
N ALA A 538 -19.09 -6.44 -20.70
CA ALA A 538 -17.80 -5.78 -20.49
C ALA A 538 -17.82 -4.83 -19.28
N ALA A 539 -18.89 -4.08 -19.09
CA ALA A 539 -19.07 -3.21 -17.92
C ALA A 539 -19.24 -4.01 -16.63
N GLU A 540 -19.97 -5.14 -16.67
CA GLU A 540 -20.14 -6.07 -15.54
C GLU A 540 -18.83 -6.77 -15.18
N GLU A 541 -18.08 -7.27 -16.17
CA GLU A 541 -16.76 -7.88 -15.96
C GLU A 541 -15.81 -6.92 -15.23
N GLY A 542 -16.05 -5.64 -15.40
CA GLY A 542 -15.41 -4.55 -14.67
C GLY A 542 -15.80 -4.40 -13.21
N ARG A 543 -16.71 -5.17 -12.62
CA ARG A 543 -17.27 -4.92 -11.29
C ARG A 543 -17.17 -6.12 -10.37
N ALA A 544 -16.94 -5.84 -9.09
CA ALA A 544 -17.00 -6.80 -7.99
C ALA A 544 -16.29 -8.14 -8.24
N GLN A 545 -15.22 -8.14 -9.05
CA GLN A 545 -14.50 -9.37 -9.41
C GLN A 545 -13.80 -10.00 -8.21
N ALA A 546 -13.22 -9.19 -7.33
CA ALA A 546 -12.61 -9.70 -6.11
C ALA A 546 -13.68 -10.30 -5.18
N LEU A 547 -14.88 -9.69 -5.11
CA LEU A 547 -16.00 -10.24 -4.34
C LEU A 547 -16.53 -11.55 -4.95
N LYS A 548 -16.59 -11.63 -6.29
CA LYS A 548 -16.93 -12.88 -7.03
C LYS A 548 -15.96 -14.01 -6.66
N ASP A 549 -14.66 -13.73 -6.62
CA ASP A 549 -13.63 -14.72 -6.28
C ASP A 549 -13.77 -15.19 -4.83
N LEU A 550 -14.00 -14.27 -3.90
CA LEU A 550 -14.26 -14.61 -2.49
C LEU A 550 -15.47 -15.53 -2.34
N LEU A 551 -16.58 -15.22 -3.01
CA LEU A 551 -17.80 -16.05 -3.00
C LEU A 551 -17.57 -17.42 -3.61
N LYS A 552 -16.89 -17.49 -4.76
CA LYS A 552 -16.55 -18.78 -5.40
C LYS A 552 -15.66 -19.64 -4.49
N SER A 553 -14.65 -19.05 -3.86
CA SER A 553 -13.79 -19.75 -2.89
C SER A 553 -14.56 -20.22 -1.66
N HIS A 554 -15.47 -19.39 -1.16
CA HIS A 554 -16.26 -19.70 0.03
C HIS A 554 -17.20 -20.88 -0.20
N TYR A 555 -17.82 -20.97 -1.39
CA TYR A 555 -18.82 -22.01 -1.71
C TYR A 555 -18.25 -23.27 -2.32
N GLY A 556 -16.92 -23.38 -2.49
CA GLY A 556 -16.30 -24.54 -3.07
C GLY A 556 -16.77 -24.79 -4.52
N ILE A 557 -17.25 -23.76 -5.22
CA ILE A 557 -17.48 -23.79 -6.66
C ILE A 557 -16.08 -23.78 -7.30
N LEU A 558 -15.33 -24.86 -7.04
CA LEU A 558 -14.15 -25.19 -7.80
C LEU A 558 -14.61 -25.44 -9.22
N THR A 559 -14.13 -24.68 -10.16
CA THR A 559 -14.07 -25.13 -11.54
C THR A 559 -13.33 -26.46 -11.52
N THR A 560 -14.05 -27.57 -11.63
CA THR A 560 -13.49 -28.87 -11.95
C THR A 560 -12.80 -28.69 -13.28
N ASP A 561 -11.47 -28.63 -13.22
CA ASP A 561 -10.48 -28.60 -14.27
C ASP A 561 -9.59 -27.37 -14.21
N ALA A 562 -8.53 -27.50 -13.43
CA ALA A 562 -7.38 -26.59 -13.45
C ALA A 562 -6.65 -26.53 -14.81
N ASN A 563 -7.22 -27.13 -15.86
CA ASN A 563 -6.68 -27.21 -17.22
C ASN A 563 -7.62 -26.68 -18.30
N GLN A 564 -8.81 -26.17 -17.98
CA GLN A 564 -9.58 -25.41 -18.95
C GLN A 564 -9.21 -23.95 -18.82
N SER A 565 -8.30 -23.51 -19.69
CA SER A 565 -8.10 -22.13 -20.12
C SER A 565 -9.44 -21.39 -20.07
N ALA A 566 -9.48 -20.24 -19.40
CA ALA A 566 -10.61 -19.34 -19.28
C ALA A 566 -11.46 -19.29 -20.56
N GLU A 567 -12.43 -20.20 -20.70
CA GLU A 567 -13.51 -20.00 -21.64
C GLU A 567 -14.27 -18.78 -21.13
N LYS A 568 -14.27 -17.73 -21.92
CA LYS A 568 -15.05 -16.53 -21.65
C LYS A 568 -16.49 -16.96 -21.42
N GLU A 569 -17.03 -16.61 -20.24
CA GLU A 569 -18.47 -16.71 -19.98
C GLU A 569 -19.18 -16.02 -21.17
N THR A 570 -20.09 -16.71 -21.82
CA THR A 570 -20.85 -16.10 -22.92
C THR A 570 -21.79 -15.04 -22.36
N PRO A 571 -22.23 -14.06 -23.16
CA PRO A 571 -23.24 -13.10 -22.71
C PRO A 571 -24.49 -13.76 -22.14
N ASP A 572 -24.90 -14.89 -22.71
CA ASP A 572 -26.04 -15.69 -22.23
C ASP A 572 -25.77 -16.29 -20.83
N ASP A 573 -24.54 -16.73 -20.55
CA ASP A 573 -24.16 -17.26 -19.24
C ASP A 573 -24.20 -16.18 -18.17
N THR A 574 -23.78 -14.95 -18.50
CA THR A 574 -23.79 -13.82 -17.58
C THR A 574 -25.21 -13.38 -17.23
N LEU A 575 -26.13 -13.40 -18.18
CA LEU A 575 -27.51 -12.89 -18.01
C LEU A 575 -28.49 -13.97 -17.52
N CYS A 576 -28.19 -15.24 -17.72
CA CYS A 576 -29.04 -16.34 -17.29
C CYS A 576 -29.29 -16.33 -15.79
N GLY A 577 -30.53 -16.34 -15.35
CA GLY A 577 -30.92 -16.33 -13.94
C GLY A 577 -30.93 -14.95 -13.26
N ILE A 578 -30.69 -13.88 -14.00
CA ILE A 578 -30.81 -12.51 -13.43
C ILE A 578 -32.33 -12.18 -13.30
N PRO A 579 -32.75 -11.68 -12.12
CA PRO A 579 -34.15 -11.31 -11.92
C PRO A 579 -34.62 -10.19 -12.87
N CYS A 580 -35.89 -10.22 -13.21
CA CYS A 580 -36.56 -9.19 -14.01
C CYS A 580 -36.47 -7.81 -13.34
N ASN A 581 -36.50 -6.74 -14.13
CA ASN A 581 -36.34 -5.35 -13.67
C ASN A 581 -35.01 -5.08 -12.95
N THR A 582 -33.95 -5.79 -13.35
CA THR A 582 -32.60 -5.44 -12.88
C THR A 582 -32.07 -4.29 -13.71
N ILE A 583 -31.78 -3.18 -13.04
CA ILE A 583 -31.30 -1.92 -13.63
C ILE A 583 -29.77 -1.84 -13.40
N PHE A 584 -29.01 -1.87 -14.48
CA PHE A 584 -27.57 -1.74 -14.44
C PHE A 584 -27.14 -0.35 -14.93
N LEU A 585 -26.40 0.37 -14.11
CA LEU A 585 -25.96 1.74 -14.38
C LEU A 585 -24.45 1.78 -14.65
N ALA A 586 -24.03 2.47 -15.71
CA ALA A 586 -22.62 2.70 -15.99
C ALA A 586 -22.35 4.11 -16.48
N PHE A 587 -21.28 4.71 -15.94
CA PHE A 587 -20.80 6.02 -16.34
C PHE A 587 -19.82 5.90 -17.50
N GLN A 588 -20.03 6.73 -18.52
CA GLN A 588 -19.07 6.97 -19.60
C GLN A 588 -18.85 8.48 -19.76
N VAL A 589 -17.84 8.87 -20.52
CA VAL A 589 -17.55 10.28 -20.74
C VAL A 589 -18.79 10.98 -21.32
N GLY A 590 -19.40 11.86 -20.54
CA GLY A 590 -20.55 12.65 -20.96
C GLY A 590 -21.90 11.92 -20.92
N VAL A 591 -22.01 10.65 -20.55
CA VAL A 591 -23.24 9.86 -20.63
C VAL A 591 -23.41 8.93 -19.44
N ILE A 592 -24.64 8.77 -18.96
CA ILE A 592 -25.06 7.64 -18.10
C ILE A 592 -25.76 6.63 -18.97
N ASN A 593 -25.19 5.43 -19.07
CA ASN A 593 -25.86 4.31 -19.74
C ASN A 593 -26.63 3.49 -18.71
N THR A 594 -27.87 3.20 -19.03
CA THR A 594 -28.77 2.39 -18.20
C THR A 594 -29.24 1.20 -19.02
N TRP A 595 -29.02 0.00 -18.49
CA TRP A 595 -29.58 -1.23 -19.03
C TRP A 595 -30.66 -1.75 -18.11
N VAL A 596 -31.75 -2.21 -18.69
CA VAL A 596 -32.86 -2.88 -17.97
C VAL A 596 -32.95 -4.31 -18.48
N ILE A 597 -32.77 -5.26 -17.57
CA ILE A 597 -32.88 -6.68 -17.87
C ILE A 597 -34.30 -7.13 -17.55
N GLN A 598 -34.97 -7.70 -18.56
CA GLN A 598 -36.35 -8.18 -18.48
C GLN A 598 -36.37 -9.72 -18.50
N ASN A 599 -37.60 -10.30 -18.46
CA ASN A 599 -37.79 -11.72 -18.64
C ASN A 599 -37.22 -12.20 -19.99
N ASP A 600 -36.74 -13.46 -20.04
CA ASP A 600 -36.13 -14.08 -21.20
C ASP A 600 -34.83 -13.45 -21.69
N ASN A 601 -34.05 -12.85 -20.77
CA ASN A 601 -32.76 -12.20 -21.03
C ASN A 601 -32.83 -11.03 -22.02
N ASN A 602 -34.03 -10.45 -22.23
CA ASN A 602 -34.15 -9.25 -23.03
C ASN A 602 -33.52 -8.06 -22.31
N VAL A 603 -32.55 -7.44 -22.97
CA VAL A 603 -31.79 -6.30 -22.44
C VAL A 603 -32.12 -5.05 -23.23
N TYR A 604 -32.68 -4.08 -22.57
CA TYR A 604 -32.95 -2.75 -23.12
C TYR A 604 -31.93 -1.74 -22.63
N LYS A 605 -31.45 -0.90 -23.53
CA LYS A 605 -30.46 0.14 -23.20
C LYS A 605 -31.05 1.52 -23.45
N ARG A 606 -30.84 2.43 -22.49
CA ARG A 606 -31.11 3.87 -22.61
C ARG A 606 -29.83 4.64 -22.26
N ALA A 607 -29.70 5.86 -22.75
CA ALA A 607 -28.60 6.74 -22.46
C ALA A 607 -29.12 8.14 -22.13
N LYS A 608 -28.57 8.78 -21.10
CA LYS A 608 -28.84 10.16 -20.73
C LYS A 608 -27.55 10.98 -20.88
N GLU A 609 -27.58 12.02 -21.75
CA GLU A 609 -26.41 12.83 -22.07
C GLU A 609 -26.13 13.91 -21.01
N ALA A 610 -24.85 14.34 -20.96
CA ALA A 610 -24.35 15.32 -19.99
C ALA A 610 -24.91 16.75 -20.19
N GLY A 611 -25.56 17.05 -21.32
CA GLY A 611 -26.12 18.37 -21.61
C GLY A 611 -27.05 18.92 -20.51
N ASP A 612 -27.67 18.03 -19.77
CA ASP A 612 -28.56 18.34 -18.64
C ASP A 612 -27.82 18.65 -17.33
N PHE A 613 -26.50 18.49 -17.26
CA PHE A 613 -25.71 18.57 -16.00
C PHE A 613 -24.91 19.87 -15.82
N ASN A 614 -25.05 20.88 -16.68
CA ASN A 614 -24.28 22.13 -16.68
C ASN A 614 -22.75 21.98 -16.69
N ALA A 615 -22.16 22.20 -17.88
CA ALA A 615 -20.77 22.60 -18.17
C ALA A 615 -19.61 21.76 -17.56
N HIS A 616 -18.84 21.23 -18.45
CA HIS A 616 -17.49 20.67 -18.34
C HIS A 616 -17.33 19.15 -18.42
N GLY A 617 -18.29 18.41 -18.95
CA GLY A 617 -18.04 17.02 -19.44
C GLY A 617 -17.82 15.92 -18.39
N ASP A 618 -17.77 16.23 -17.09
CA ASP A 618 -17.53 15.25 -16.04
C ASP A 618 -18.87 14.88 -15.34
N VAL A 619 -19.56 13.87 -15.89
CA VAL A 619 -20.83 13.36 -15.38
C VAL A 619 -20.68 12.78 -13.98
N LEU A 620 -19.57 12.06 -13.72
CA LEU A 620 -19.32 11.40 -12.42
C LEU A 620 -19.27 12.41 -11.28
N ASN A 621 -18.50 13.49 -11.44
CA ASN A 621 -18.42 14.57 -10.46
C ASN A 621 -19.71 15.38 -10.35
N SER A 622 -20.47 15.49 -11.44
CA SER A 622 -21.76 16.18 -11.42
C SER A 622 -22.82 15.38 -10.64
N VAL A 623 -22.88 14.07 -10.84
CA VAL A 623 -23.73 13.16 -10.07
C VAL A 623 -23.29 13.12 -8.60
N LYS A 624 -21.99 13.10 -8.33
CA LYS A 624 -21.50 13.18 -6.95
C LYS A 624 -21.96 14.45 -6.24
N ARG A 625 -21.85 15.62 -6.88
CA ARG A 625 -22.35 16.88 -6.31
C ARG A 625 -23.86 16.85 -6.11
N LEU A 626 -24.62 16.22 -7.01
CA LEU A 626 -26.07 16.07 -6.89
C LEU A 626 -26.45 15.20 -5.70
N VAL A 627 -25.78 14.05 -5.53
CA VAL A 627 -25.98 13.18 -4.35
C VAL A 627 -25.56 13.91 -3.07
N ASP A 628 -24.43 14.61 -3.08
CA ASP A 628 -23.96 15.40 -1.93
C ASP A 628 -24.95 16.52 -1.57
N SER A 629 -25.48 17.26 -2.56
CA SER A 629 -26.49 18.31 -2.34
C SER A 629 -27.84 17.75 -1.88
N THR A 630 -28.17 16.52 -2.25
CA THR A 630 -29.35 15.82 -1.75
C THR A 630 -29.23 15.54 -0.25
N PHE A 631 -28.07 15.11 0.24
CA PHE A 631 -27.85 14.94 1.68
C PHE A 631 -27.94 16.26 2.45
N ASP A 632 -27.42 17.36 1.87
CA ASP A 632 -27.53 18.69 2.47
C ASP A 632 -29.01 19.14 2.53
N ALA A 633 -29.77 18.89 1.46
CA ALA A 633 -31.18 19.25 1.37
C ALA A 633 -32.10 18.41 2.32
N ILE A 634 -31.76 17.14 2.54
CA ILE A 634 -32.44 16.27 3.52
C ILE A 634 -32.06 16.66 4.96
N GLY A 635 -30.96 17.44 5.15
CA GLY A 635 -30.52 17.88 6.47
C GLY A 635 -29.75 16.82 7.26
N VAL A 636 -29.18 15.79 6.60
CA VAL A 636 -28.49 14.66 7.26
C VAL A 636 -26.99 14.86 7.43
N ARG A 637 -26.46 16.04 7.08
CA ARG A 637 -25.08 16.46 7.39
C ARG A 637 -24.97 17.30 8.67
N GLY A 638 -26.10 17.72 9.26
CA GLY A 638 -26.17 18.43 10.53
C GLY A 638 -26.27 17.47 11.73
N THR A 639 -26.31 18.05 12.92
CA THR A 639 -26.51 17.32 14.18
C THR A 639 -27.95 16.77 14.26
N ILE A 640 -28.12 15.47 14.09
CA ILE A 640 -29.34 14.75 14.43
C ILE A 640 -29.25 14.40 15.92
N LYS A 641 -30.34 14.49 16.67
CA LYS A 641 -30.43 13.99 18.04
C LYS A 641 -30.40 12.47 18.03
N CYS A 642 -29.20 11.90 17.99
CA CYS A 642 -28.98 10.46 18.06
C CYS A 642 -27.75 10.16 18.93
N GLU A 643 -27.70 8.97 19.49
CA GLU A 643 -26.47 8.44 20.06
C GLU A 643 -25.39 8.51 18.97
N ASP A 644 -24.22 9.09 19.30
CA ASP A 644 -23.11 9.14 18.35
C ASP A 644 -22.50 7.73 18.21
N ARG A 645 -23.12 6.93 17.36
CA ARG A 645 -22.64 5.57 17.02
C ARG A 645 -21.43 5.60 16.06
N SER A 646 -20.78 6.76 15.88
CA SER A 646 -19.60 6.91 15.03
C SER A 646 -18.30 6.85 15.84
N LEU A 647 -17.31 6.13 15.34
CA LEU A 647 -15.93 6.14 15.89
C LEU A 647 -15.16 7.42 15.55
N GLU A 648 -15.68 8.29 14.68
CA GLU A 648 -15.02 9.51 14.18
C GLU A 648 -15.76 10.77 14.69
N ASN A 649 -15.01 11.85 14.96
CA ASN A 649 -15.54 13.12 15.43
C ASN A 649 -16.43 13.83 14.39
N LEU A 650 -17.74 13.85 14.57
CA LEU A 650 -18.65 14.70 13.82
C LEU A 650 -18.60 16.18 14.32
N HIS A 651 -18.20 16.43 15.57
CA HIS A 651 -18.25 17.73 16.22
C HIS A 651 -17.12 18.72 15.87
N SER A 652 -16.06 18.33 15.18
CA SER A 652 -14.97 19.26 14.82
C SER A 652 -15.32 20.26 13.70
N ARG A 653 -16.46 20.13 13.07
CA ARG A 653 -16.98 21.09 12.05
C ARG A 653 -18.09 22.02 12.54
N SER A 654 -18.66 21.82 13.74
CA SER A 654 -19.86 22.54 14.20
C SER A 654 -19.62 23.77 15.08
N LYS A 655 -18.37 24.20 15.32
CA LYS A 655 -18.14 25.46 16.06
C LYS A 655 -18.47 26.76 15.29
N ALA A 656 -19.08 26.65 14.12
CA ALA A 656 -19.46 27.81 13.30
C ALA A 656 -20.98 28.01 13.12
N LEU A 657 -21.83 27.14 13.63
CA LEU A 657 -23.29 27.27 13.44
C LEU A 657 -24.09 26.76 14.67
N ASP A 658 -24.01 27.50 15.77
CA ASP A 658 -25.03 27.45 16.83
C ASP A 658 -26.20 28.37 16.47
N GLN A 659 -26.92 28.02 15.44
CA GLN A 659 -28.30 28.53 15.18
C GLN A 659 -29.05 27.41 14.47
N GLU A 660 -30.14 26.95 15.10
CA GLU A 660 -31.11 26.08 14.44
C GLU A 660 -31.50 26.75 13.12
N PRO A 661 -31.40 26.06 11.97
CA PRO A 661 -31.97 26.62 10.74
C PRO A 661 -33.47 26.69 10.91
N PRO A 662 -34.12 27.83 10.63
CA PRO A 662 -35.57 27.92 10.60
C PRO A 662 -36.09 26.90 9.57
N CYS A 663 -37.16 26.20 9.91
CA CYS A 663 -37.93 25.35 9.02
C CYS A 663 -38.58 26.26 7.96
N ASP A 664 -37.83 26.62 6.95
CA ASP A 664 -38.26 27.53 5.89
C ASP A 664 -38.79 26.72 4.72
N LYS A 665 -39.91 27.15 4.17
CA LYS A 665 -40.56 26.57 2.96
C LYS A 665 -39.61 26.50 1.76
N THR A 666 -38.52 27.27 1.75
CA THR A 666 -37.41 27.22 0.78
C THR A 666 -36.57 25.96 0.87
N SER A 667 -36.45 25.33 2.04
CA SER A 667 -35.68 24.08 2.22
C SER A 667 -36.42 22.85 1.65
N LEU A 668 -37.73 22.79 1.83
CA LEU A 668 -38.60 21.73 1.30
C LEU A 668 -38.60 21.73 -0.24
N GLN A 669 -38.71 22.91 -0.86
CA GLN A 669 -38.66 23.03 -2.33
C GLN A 669 -37.28 22.62 -2.89
N SER A 670 -36.18 22.88 -2.15
CA SER A 670 -34.86 22.44 -2.53
C SER A 670 -34.71 20.91 -2.43
N GLN A 671 -35.29 20.28 -1.40
CA GLN A 671 -35.25 18.84 -1.17
C GLN A 671 -35.98 18.07 -2.28
N GLU A 672 -37.25 18.45 -2.54
CA GLU A 672 -38.04 17.87 -3.61
C GLU A 672 -37.40 18.03 -4.98
N TYR A 673 -36.81 19.20 -5.26
CA TYR A 673 -36.10 19.46 -6.51
C TYR A 673 -34.92 18.51 -6.72
N GLN A 674 -34.08 18.29 -5.69
CA GLN A 674 -32.92 17.40 -5.81
C GLN A 674 -33.30 15.93 -6.01
N LEU A 675 -34.32 15.45 -5.26
CA LEU A 675 -34.81 14.08 -5.36
C LEU A 675 -35.50 13.82 -6.71
N ARG A 676 -36.29 14.80 -7.21
CA ARG A 676 -36.89 14.73 -8.54
C ARG A 676 -35.84 14.68 -9.63
N ARG A 677 -34.80 15.52 -9.51
CA ARG A 677 -33.70 15.55 -10.48
C ARG A 677 -32.95 14.21 -10.55
N LEU A 678 -32.75 13.53 -9.42
CA LEU A 678 -32.16 12.18 -9.42
C LEU A 678 -33.10 11.17 -10.11
N TYR A 679 -34.39 11.27 -9.89
CA TYR A 679 -35.39 10.44 -10.58
C TYR A 679 -35.35 10.67 -12.09
N ASP A 680 -35.41 11.94 -12.55
CA ASP A 680 -35.42 12.34 -13.97
C ASP A 680 -34.18 11.88 -14.72
N ILE A 681 -33.10 11.70 -14.01
CA ILE A 681 -31.83 11.27 -14.61
C ILE A 681 -31.73 9.75 -14.68
N ILE A 682 -32.16 9.04 -13.65
CA ILE A 682 -31.88 7.62 -13.46
C ILE A 682 -33.09 6.73 -13.83
N ILE A 683 -34.28 7.11 -13.39
CA ILE A 683 -35.48 6.27 -13.48
C ILE A 683 -36.38 6.68 -14.65
N ASP A 684 -36.64 7.99 -14.82
CA ASP A 684 -37.51 8.48 -15.87
C ASP A 684 -37.19 7.95 -17.28
N PRO A 685 -35.90 7.88 -17.72
CA PRO A 685 -35.55 7.37 -19.03
C PRO A 685 -35.91 5.90 -19.28
N ILE A 686 -36.19 5.14 -18.22
CA ILE A 686 -36.48 3.71 -18.27
C ILE A 686 -37.84 3.35 -17.64
N ALA A 687 -38.61 4.35 -17.21
CA ALA A 687 -39.88 4.11 -16.51
C ALA A 687 -40.88 3.27 -17.33
N ASP A 688 -40.85 3.42 -18.65
CA ASP A 688 -41.67 2.64 -19.61
C ASP A 688 -41.25 1.16 -19.70
N LEU A 689 -40.08 0.83 -19.25
CA LEU A 689 -39.47 -0.52 -19.30
C LEU A 689 -39.64 -1.29 -17.98
N ILE A 690 -40.00 -0.62 -16.89
CA ILE A 690 -40.09 -1.25 -15.57
C ILE A 690 -41.52 -1.72 -15.33
N HIS A 691 -41.72 -3.02 -15.04
CA HIS A 691 -43.01 -3.64 -14.79
C HIS A 691 -43.00 -4.43 -13.49
N GLY A 692 -44.17 -4.49 -12.78
CA GLY A 692 -44.24 -5.23 -11.51
C GLY A 692 -43.98 -4.36 -10.29
N ASP A 693 -43.62 -4.98 -9.17
CA ASP A 693 -43.54 -4.33 -7.84
C ASP A 693 -42.13 -4.33 -7.23
N GLU A 694 -41.12 -4.83 -7.97
CA GLU A 694 -39.74 -4.89 -7.50
C GLU A 694 -38.76 -4.37 -8.54
N ILE A 695 -37.73 -3.66 -8.07
CA ILE A 695 -36.57 -3.27 -8.88
C ILE A 695 -35.28 -3.62 -8.15
N ILE A 696 -34.27 -4.05 -8.93
CA ILE A 696 -32.94 -4.31 -8.44
C ILE A 696 -31.99 -3.32 -9.14
N ILE A 697 -31.23 -2.56 -8.39
CA ILE A 697 -30.32 -1.56 -8.93
C ILE A 697 -28.88 -2.01 -8.74
N VAL A 698 -28.10 -2.01 -9.82
CA VAL A 698 -26.65 -2.22 -9.81
C VAL A 698 -25.99 -0.87 -10.08
N PRO A 699 -25.68 -0.08 -9.05
CA PRO A 699 -25.21 1.28 -9.20
C PRO A 699 -23.71 1.32 -9.47
N GLU A 700 -23.23 2.47 -9.95
CA GLU A 700 -21.82 2.77 -10.12
C GLU A 700 -21.41 4.06 -9.42
N GLY A 701 -20.16 4.12 -8.94
CA GLY A 701 -19.56 5.32 -8.38
C GLY A 701 -20.40 5.97 -7.27
N PRO A 702 -20.68 7.28 -7.34
CA PRO A 702 -21.43 8.01 -6.31
C PRO A 702 -22.86 7.52 -6.09
N LEU A 703 -23.45 6.83 -7.07
CA LEU A 703 -24.82 6.31 -6.96
C LEU A 703 -24.97 5.20 -5.90
N TRP A 704 -23.87 4.61 -5.42
CA TRP A 704 -23.90 3.72 -4.26
C TRP A 704 -24.42 4.39 -2.99
N LEU A 705 -24.29 5.71 -2.90
CA LEU A 705 -24.76 6.50 -1.76
C LEU A 705 -26.11 7.16 -2.05
N ALA A 706 -26.71 6.96 -3.22
CA ALA A 706 -27.96 7.59 -3.57
C ALA A 706 -29.13 6.98 -2.79
N PRO A 707 -30.02 7.81 -2.17
CA PRO A 707 -31.19 7.33 -1.45
C PRO A 707 -32.33 6.97 -2.43
N PHE A 708 -32.18 5.86 -3.15
CA PHE A 708 -33.11 5.45 -4.21
C PHE A 708 -34.58 5.41 -3.72
N ALA A 709 -34.81 4.97 -2.49
CA ALA A 709 -36.15 4.93 -1.91
C ALA A 709 -36.87 6.30 -1.92
N ALA A 710 -36.11 7.38 -1.76
CA ALA A 710 -36.61 8.75 -1.70
C ALA A 710 -36.64 9.45 -3.08
N PHE A 711 -36.27 8.82 -4.17
CA PHE A 711 -36.40 9.41 -5.51
C PHE A 711 -37.89 9.72 -5.76
N MET A 712 -38.15 10.87 -6.36
CA MET A 712 -39.53 11.40 -6.47
C MET A 712 -39.90 11.63 -7.94
N ASP A 713 -41.04 11.11 -8.37
CA ASP A 713 -41.53 11.33 -9.72
C ASP A 713 -42.19 12.74 -9.90
N SER A 714 -42.70 13.02 -11.10
CA SER A 714 -43.41 14.28 -11.41
C SER A 714 -44.69 14.48 -10.59
N ASN A 715 -45.27 13.40 -10.07
CA ASN A 715 -46.52 13.40 -9.28
C ASN A 715 -46.25 13.50 -7.78
N SER A 716 -45.00 13.74 -7.38
CA SER A 716 -44.54 13.73 -5.98
C SER A 716 -44.71 12.39 -5.27
N THR A 717 -44.68 11.28 -6.01
CA THR A 717 -44.68 9.92 -5.48
C THR A 717 -43.25 9.42 -5.32
N PHE A 718 -42.94 8.84 -4.16
CA PHE A 718 -41.62 8.30 -3.93
C PHE A 718 -41.46 6.93 -4.61
N LEU A 719 -40.24 6.63 -5.07
CA LEU A 719 -39.93 5.39 -5.79
C LEU A 719 -40.29 4.14 -4.96
N PHE A 720 -40.04 4.16 -3.64
CA PHE A 720 -40.37 3.03 -2.76
C PHE A 720 -41.92 2.78 -2.64
N GLU A 721 -42.75 3.75 -2.95
CA GLU A 721 -44.21 3.58 -2.94
C GLU A 721 -44.69 2.75 -4.13
N SER A 722 -43.97 2.83 -5.25
CA SER A 722 -44.25 2.05 -6.45
C SER A 722 -43.53 0.70 -6.48
N PHE A 723 -42.31 0.62 -5.91
CA PHE A 723 -41.46 -0.56 -6.01
C PHE A 723 -40.80 -0.94 -4.70
N ARG A 724 -40.60 -2.23 -4.48
CA ARG A 724 -39.60 -2.74 -3.51
C ARG A 724 -38.22 -2.58 -4.15
N ILE A 725 -37.26 -2.04 -3.40
CA ILE A 725 -35.96 -1.66 -3.94
C ILE A 725 -34.87 -2.48 -3.27
N ARG A 726 -34.03 -3.13 -4.09
CA ARG A 726 -32.79 -3.78 -3.66
C ARG A 726 -31.61 -3.23 -4.45
N VAL A 727 -30.43 -3.31 -3.85
CA VAL A 727 -29.18 -2.95 -4.49
C VAL A 727 -28.29 -4.18 -4.60
N ALA A 728 -27.59 -4.35 -5.70
CA ALA A 728 -26.66 -5.44 -5.87
C ALA A 728 -25.26 -4.94 -6.26
N PRO A 729 -24.19 -5.59 -5.77
CA PRO A 729 -22.81 -5.19 -6.11
C PRO A 729 -22.48 -5.37 -7.60
N SER A 730 -23.00 -6.43 -8.21
CA SER A 730 -22.88 -6.75 -9.63
C SER A 730 -23.91 -7.83 -10.00
N LEU A 731 -24.16 -8.02 -11.30
CA LEU A 731 -25.05 -9.07 -11.80
C LEU A 731 -24.55 -10.47 -11.41
N THR A 732 -23.25 -10.68 -11.54
CA THR A 732 -22.64 -11.98 -11.23
C THR A 732 -22.70 -12.29 -9.72
N VAL A 733 -22.48 -11.30 -8.86
CA VAL A 733 -22.61 -11.47 -7.41
C VAL A 733 -24.04 -11.79 -7.03
N LEU A 734 -25.01 -11.07 -7.63
CA LEU A 734 -26.44 -11.34 -7.43
C LEU A 734 -26.78 -12.79 -7.79
N LYS A 735 -26.36 -13.26 -8.96
CA LYS A 735 -26.54 -14.65 -9.41
C LYS A 735 -25.96 -15.66 -8.43
N VAL A 736 -24.67 -15.51 -8.05
CA VAL A 736 -24.00 -16.42 -7.10
C VAL A 736 -24.72 -16.50 -5.76
N ILE A 737 -25.28 -15.39 -5.29
CA ILE A 737 -26.01 -15.35 -4.02
C ILE A 737 -27.40 -16.02 -4.17
N SER A 738 -28.10 -15.79 -5.26
CA SER A 738 -29.45 -16.31 -5.50
C SER A 738 -29.49 -17.81 -5.79
N ASP A 739 -28.47 -18.34 -6.47
CA ASP A 739 -28.40 -19.78 -6.85
C ASP A 739 -28.13 -20.74 -5.68
N ARG A 740 -28.03 -20.21 -4.45
CA ARG A 740 -27.77 -21.05 -3.27
C ARG A 740 -28.93 -21.93 -2.88
N PRO A 741 -28.68 -23.20 -2.54
CA PRO A 741 -29.72 -24.06 -1.92
C PRO A 741 -30.18 -23.43 -0.60
N THR A 742 -31.46 -23.44 -0.37
CA THR A 742 -32.07 -23.03 0.90
C THR A 742 -31.96 -24.20 1.90
N ASP A 743 -30.99 -24.15 2.81
CA ASP A 743 -30.91 -25.11 3.87
C ASP A 743 -32.08 -24.97 4.84
N HIS A 744 -32.77 -26.07 5.13
CA HIS A 744 -33.90 -26.13 6.07
C HIS A 744 -33.42 -26.18 7.54
N VAL A 745 -32.40 -25.36 7.90
CA VAL A 745 -31.97 -25.27 9.28
C VAL A 745 -32.89 -24.32 10.05
N LYS A 746 -33.23 -24.65 11.33
CA LYS A 746 -34.01 -23.77 12.19
C LYS A 746 -33.33 -22.39 12.25
N PRO A 747 -34.07 -21.30 12.00
CA PRO A 747 -33.48 -19.98 12.04
C PRO A 747 -33.04 -19.63 13.46
N THR A 748 -31.74 -19.42 13.64
CA THR A 748 -31.15 -18.90 14.85
C THR A 748 -30.74 -17.46 14.61
N ALA A 749 -30.80 -16.61 15.65
CA ALA A 749 -30.42 -15.20 15.52
C ALA A 749 -29.32 -14.83 16.52
N LEU A 750 -28.42 -13.96 16.08
CA LEU A 750 -27.45 -13.26 16.91
C LEU A 750 -27.83 -11.79 16.95
N LEU A 751 -28.15 -11.31 18.16
CA LEU A 751 -28.47 -9.89 18.41
C LEU A 751 -27.36 -9.31 19.29
N VAL A 752 -26.73 -8.21 18.84
CA VAL A 752 -25.64 -7.53 19.53
C VAL A 752 -26.01 -6.06 19.71
N GLY A 753 -26.06 -5.56 20.95
CA GLY A 753 -26.38 -4.17 21.25
C GLY A 753 -25.58 -3.60 22.41
N ASP A 754 -25.24 -2.31 22.33
CA ASP A 754 -24.52 -1.59 23.38
C ASP A 754 -23.30 -2.35 23.92
N PRO A 755 -22.29 -2.71 23.09
CA PRO A 755 -21.07 -3.34 23.57
C PRO A 755 -20.33 -2.46 24.57
N TRP A 756 -19.74 -3.06 25.61
CA TRP A 756 -18.94 -2.34 26.61
C TRP A 756 -17.63 -1.80 25.99
N VAL A 757 -17.57 -0.49 25.74
CA VAL A 757 -16.42 0.16 25.08
C VAL A 757 -15.77 1.25 25.95
N GLN A 758 -16.11 1.38 27.23
CA GLN A 758 -15.59 2.43 28.13
C GLN A 758 -14.08 2.38 28.34
N ASP A 759 -13.46 1.19 28.21
CA ASP A 759 -12.01 1.00 28.31
C ASP A 759 -11.29 1.32 27.00
N VAL A 760 -12.02 1.57 25.91
CA VAL A 760 -11.49 1.82 24.58
C VAL A 760 -11.16 3.29 24.42
N VAL A 761 -9.92 3.59 24.04
CA VAL A 761 -9.48 4.93 23.67
C VAL A 761 -9.03 4.91 22.21
N PRO A 762 -9.90 5.24 21.26
CA PRO A 762 -9.53 5.31 19.85
C PRO A 762 -8.37 6.29 19.60
N ALA A 763 -7.71 6.17 18.45
CA ALA A 763 -6.55 6.99 18.08
C ALA A 763 -6.80 8.51 18.12
N ASN A 764 -8.07 8.96 18.10
CA ASN A 764 -8.47 10.36 18.24
C ASN A 764 -8.53 10.85 19.71
N GLY A 765 -8.29 9.95 20.69
CA GLY A 765 -8.24 10.27 22.14
C GLY A 765 -9.60 10.45 22.82
N ARG A 766 -10.74 10.24 22.11
CA ARG A 766 -12.08 10.36 22.67
C ARG A 766 -12.55 9.01 23.24
N LYS A 767 -13.04 8.97 24.46
CA LYS A 767 -13.75 7.79 24.99
C LYS A 767 -15.06 7.61 24.23
N LEU A 768 -15.37 6.37 23.92
CA LEU A 768 -16.67 5.98 23.37
C LEU A 768 -17.71 5.98 24.51
N GLU A 769 -18.91 6.45 24.19
CA GLU A 769 -20.04 6.51 25.11
C GLU A 769 -20.87 5.21 25.06
N GLU A 770 -21.64 4.92 26.09
CA GLU A 770 -22.63 3.85 26.08
C GLU A 770 -23.74 4.16 25.08
N LEU A 771 -24.40 3.11 24.59
CA LEU A 771 -25.48 3.20 23.60
C LEU A 771 -26.79 2.61 24.17
N PRO A 772 -27.45 3.26 25.16
CA PRO A 772 -28.67 2.73 25.77
C PRO A 772 -29.78 2.49 24.75
N SER A 773 -29.94 3.33 23.74
CA SER A 773 -30.95 3.14 22.69
C SER A 773 -30.64 1.91 21.82
N ALA A 774 -29.37 1.63 21.54
CA ALA A 774 -29.00 0.38 20.86
C ALA A 774 -29.32 -0.87 21.69
N LYS A 775 -29.22 -0.76 23.03
CA LYS A 775 -29.66 -1.82 23.94
C LYS A 775 -31.18 -2.02 23.91
N GLU A 776 -31.95 -0.95 23.98
CA GLU A 776 -33.41 -1.00 23.87
C GLU A 776 -33.86 -1.61 22.55
N GLU A 777 -33.19 -1.27 21.47
CA GLU A 777 -33.41 -1.81 20.13
C GLU A 777 -33.28 -3.35 20.13
N VAL A 778 -32.14 -3.89 20.60
CA VAL A 778 -31.93 -5.34 20.59
C VAL A 778 -32.78 -6.08 21.63
N ASP A 779 -33.09 -5.47 22.75
CA ASP A 779 -34.01 -6.02 23.77
C ASP A 779 -35.45 -6.12 23.20
N MET A 780 -35.90 -5.13 22.45
CA MET A 780 -37.16 -5.15 21.73
C MET A 780 -37.21 -6.26 20.67
N ILE A 781 -36.17 -6.34 19.83
CA ILE A 781 -36.05 -7.39 18.80
C ILE A 781 -35.97 -8.76 19.46
N GLY A 782 -35.22 -8.90 20.55
CA GLY A 782 -35.08 -10.13 21.32
C GLY A 782 -36.42 -10.67 21.84
N LYS A 783 -37.30 -9.79 22.32
CA LYS A 783 -38.67 -10.13 22.71
C LYS A 783 -39.53 -10.55 21.51
N ILE A 784 -39.37 -9.90 20.39
CA ILE A 784 -40.07 -10.24 19.13
C ILE A 784 -39.65 -11.63 18.62
N LEU A 785 -38.38 -11.96 18.67
CA LEU A 785 -37.77 -13.19 18.09
C LEU A 785 -37.65 -14.33 19.10
N ASP A 786 -37.91 -14.10 20.38
CA ASP A 786 -37.66 -15.00 21.50
C ASP A 786 -36.16 -15.42 21.60
N VAL A 787 -35.26 -14.42 21.51
CA VAL A 787 -33.80 -14.57 21.54
C VAL A 787 -33.18 -13.62 22.56
N ILE A 788 -32.22 -14.10 23.35
CA ILE A 788 -31.49 -13.28 24.32
C ILE A 788 -30.35 -12.53 23.59
N PRO A 789 -30.34 -11.18 23.62
CA PRO A 789 -29.28 -10.43 22.97
C PRO A 789 -27.96 -10.43 23.76
N LEU A 790 -26.84 -10.30 23.09
CA LEU A 790 -25.53 -10.03 23.68
C LEU A 790 -25.40 -8.50 23.88
N THR A 791 -25.23 -8.08 25.15
CA THR A 791 -25.09 -6.67 25.53
C THR A 791 -23.95 -6.46 26.50
N GLY A 792 -23.48 -5.22 26.64
CA GLY A 792 -22.41 -4.88 27.55
C GLY A 792 -21.17 -5.73 27.34
N LYS A 793 -20.61 -6.33 28.40
CA LYS A 793 -19.40 -7.15 28.35
C LYS A 793 -19.56 -8.49 27.63
N ASP A 794 -20.77 -9.01 27.55
CA ASP A 794 -21.07 -10.26 26.86
C ASP A 794 -21.00 -10.12 25.35
N ALA A 795 -21.12 -8.87 24.83
CA ALA A 795 -20.92 -8.54 23.41
C ALA A 795 -19.43 -8.43 23.03
N SER A 796 -18.59 -9.34 23.56
CA SER A 796 -17.16 -9.35 23.24
C SER A 796 -16.89 -9.81 21.81
N LYS A 797 -15.80 -9.30 21.20
CA LYS A 797 -15.43 -9.63 19.83
C LYS A 797 -15.34 -11.15 19.61
N ASN A 798 -14.72 -11.89 20.53
CA ASN A 798 -14.58 -13.34 20.42
C ASN A 798 -15.92 -14.06 20.50
N GLU A 799 -16.83 -13.61 21.38
CA GLU A 799 -18.15 -14.26 21.52
C GLU A 799 -19.02 -13.99 20.29
N VAL A 800 -18.98 -12.78 19.75
CA VAL A 800 -19.68 -12.44 18.50
C VAL A 800 -19.13 -13.28 17.33
N LEU A 801 -17.81 -13.37 17.15
CA LEU A 801 -17.19 -14.17 16.08
C LEU A 801 -17.55 -15.66 16.18
N LYS A 802 -17.62 -16.21 17.38
CA LYS A 802 -18.00 -17.62 17.61
C LYS A 802 -19.43 -17.93 17.14
N HIS A 803 -20.35 -17.00 17.27
CA HIS A 803 -21.75 -17.18 16.87
C HIS A 803 -22.04 -16.82 15.42
N LEU A 804 -21.23 -15.92 14.81
CA LEU A 804 -21.45 -15.42 13.45
C LEU A 804 -21.58 -16.52 12.39
N SER A 805 -20.82 -17.63 12.52
CA SER A 805 -20.84 -18.74 11.54
C SER A 805 -22.03 -19.69 11.66
N THR A 806 -22.84 -19.57 12.73
CA THR A 806 -23.88 -20.56 13.09
C THR A 806 -25.31 -20.05 12.97
N VAL A 807 -25.48 -18.75 12.75
CA VAL A 807 -26.81 -18.12 12.78
C VAL A 807 -27.30 -17.73 11.37
N GLN A 808 -28.60 -17.68 11.19
CA GLN A 808 -29.22 -17.26 9.93
C GLN A 808 -29.57 -15.76 9.91
N LEU A 809 -29.72 -15.14 11.08
CA LEU A 809 -29.97 -13.71 11.24
C LEU A 809 -28.90 -13.13 12.17
N VAL A 810 -28.28 -12.04 11.72
CA VAL A 810 -27.37 -11.23 12.55
C VAL A 810 -27.92 -9.83 12.61
N HIS A 811 -28.03 -9.27 13.83
CA HIS A 811 -28.35 -7.87 14.04
C HIS A 811 -27.33 -7.25 14.98
N ILE A 812 -26.67 -6.17 14.52
CA ILE A 812 -25.64 -5.47 15.30
C ILE A 812 -25.99 -4.00 15.40
N ALA A 813 -26.19 -3.51 16.63
CA ALA A 813 -26.40 -2.11 16.97
C ALA A 813 -25.24 -1.63 17.85
N ALA A 814 -24.24 -0.98 17.25
CA ALA A 814 -22.96 -0.61 17.89
C ALA A 814 -22.30 0.59 17.20
N HIS A 815 -21.18 1.07 17.77
CA HIS A 815 -20.37 2.10 17.11
C HIS A 815 -19.71 1.60 15.83
N GLY A 816 -19.84 2.36 14.74
CA GLY A 816 -19.25 2.06 13.43
C GLY A 816 -18.25 3.12 12.98
N ARG A 817 -17.20 2.70 12.25
CA ARG A 817 -16.23 3.60 11.62
C ARG A 817 -16.77 4.12 10.29
N MET A 818 -16.84 5.44 10.14
CA MET A 818 -17.49 6.08 8.98
C MET A 818 -16.89 5.69 7.63
N LYS A 819 -15.57 5.49 7.54
CA LYS A 819 -14.88 5.22 6.26
C LYS A 819 -14.90 3.75 5.84
N THR A 820 -14.84 2.83 6.79
CA THR A 820 -14.66 1.39 6.54
C THR A 820 -15.86 0.57 7.00
N GLY A 821 -16.71 1.14 7.86
CA GLY A 821 -17.85 0.45 8.48
C GLY A 821 -17.43 -0.55 9.57
N GLU A 822 -16.16 -0.65 9.93
CA GLU A 822 -15.69 -1.53 11.02
C GLU A 822 -16.43 -1.21 12.33
N ILE A 823 -16.77 -2.24 13.11
CA ILE A 823 -17.69 -2.14 14.23
C ILE A 823 -16.95 -2.36 15.55
N ALA A 824 -17.16 -1.46 16.53
CA ALA A 824 -16.57 -1.62 17.84
C ALA A 824 -17.45 -2.54 18.71
N LEU A 825 -16.85 -3.62 19.22
CA LEU A 825 -17.42 -4.59 20.15
C LEU A 825 -16.73 -4.48 21.50
N SER A 826 -17.21 -5.21 22.49
CA SER A 826 -16.52 -5.27 23.79
C SER A 826 -15.14 -5.93 23.62
N PRO A 827 -14.10 -5.37 24.28
CA PRO A 827 -12.78 -5.97 24.25
C PRO A 827 -12.76 -7.38 24.80
N ASN A 828 -11.97 -8.25 24.19
CA ASN A 828 -11.81 -9.62 24.64
C ASN A 828 -11.34 -9.69 26.10
N PRO A 829 -11.93 -10.57 26.96
CA PRO A 829 -11.55 -10.68 28.36
C PRO A 829 -10.10 -11.15 28.57
N SER A 830 -9.60 -12.00 27.69
CA SER A 830 -8.27 -12.62 27.76
C SER A 830 -7.22 -11.86 26.94
N ARG A 831 -7.16 -10.53 27.09
CA ARG A 831 -6.17 -9.70 26.40
C ARG A 831 -4.86 -9.57 27.18
N GLU A 832 -3.74 -9.40 26.46
CA GLU A 832 -2.41 -9.22 27.08
C GLU A 832 -2.21 -7.83 27.68
N SER A 833 -2.86 -6.82 27.13
CA SER A 833 -2.73 -5.41 27.55
C SER A 833 -3.93 -4.94 28.38
N LYS A 834 -3.67 -4.09 29.38
CA LYS A 834 -4.76 -3.42 30.14
C LYS A 834 -5.54 -2.43 29.26
N ILE A 835 -4.88 -1.78 28.31
CA ILE A 835 -5.52 -0.89 27.33
C ILE A 835 -5.82 -1.72 26.10
N PRO A 836 -7.10 -1.82 25.66
CA PRO A 836 -7.48 -2.58 24.47
C PRO A 836 -6.84 -2.01 23.21
N LYS A 837 -6.32 -2.89 22.35
CA LYS A 837 -5.89 -2.51 21.00
C LYS A 837 -7.03 -2.74 20.02
N ASP A 838 -6.94 -2.16 18.80
CA ASP A 838 -7.96 -2.33 17.75
C ASP A 838 -8.26 -3.82 17.48
N GLU A 839 -7.27 -4.69 17.52
CA GLU A 839 -7.41 -6.13 17.37
C GLU A 839 -8.28 -6.80 18.46
N ASP A 840 -8.36 -6.22 19.65
CA ASP A 840 -9.11 -6.77 20.78
C ASP A 840 -10.62 -6.50 20.74
N TYR A 841 -11.04 -5.39 20.09
CA TYR A 841 -12.43 -4.94 20.14
C TYR A 841 -13.03 -4.59 18.79
N LEU A 842 -12.22 -4.30 17.75
CA LEU A 842 -12.74 -3.86 16.46
C LEU A 842 -13.04 -5.08 15.57
N LEU A 843 -14.29 -5.25 15.18
CA LEU A 843 -14.70 -6.21 14.16
C LEU A 843 -14.34 -5.65 12.79
N THR A 844 -13.27 -6.19 12.22
CA THR A 844 -12.73 -5.74 10.94
C THR A 844 -13.34 -6.49 9.76
N MET A 845 -13.18 -5.94 8.54
CA MET A 845 -13.58 -6.66 7.32
C MET A 845 -12.93 -8.05 7.23
N LYS A 846 -11.66 -8.17 7.66
CA LYS A 846 -10.95 -9.44 7.66
C LYS A 846 -11.58 -10.46 8.64
N ASP A 847 -11.90 -10.04 9.86
CA ASP A 847 -12.54 -10.91 10.84
C ASP A 847 -13.87 -11.47 10.31
N VAL A 848 -14.63 -10.62 9.61
CA VAL A 848 -15.91 -11.03 9.01
C VAL A 848 -15.69 -12.02 7.87
N LEU A 849 -14.72 -11.76 6.97
CA LEU A 849 -14.40 -12.65 5.86
C LEU A 849 -13.93 -14.04 6.33
N ASP A 850 -13.15 -14.08 7.40
CA ASP A 850 -12.64 -15.33 7.98
C ASP A 850 -13.74 -16.14 8.72
N ALA A 851 -14.86 -15.51 9.09
CA ALA A 851 -15.93 -16.13 9.89
C ALA A 851 -16.81 -17.14 9.12
N LYS A 852 -16.78 -17.19 7.79
CA LYS A 852 -17.55 -18.11 6.93
C LYS A 852 -19.04 -18.21 7.32
N LEU A 853 -19.79 -17.18 6.97
CA LEU A 853 -21.18 -17.00 7.41
C LEU A 853 -22.19 -17.94 6.74
N GLN A 854 -23.19 -18.34 7.52
CA GLN A 854 -24.42 -18.97 7.01
C GLN A 854 -25.64 -18.03 7.05
N ALA A 855 -25.42 -16.77 7.36
CA ALA A 855 -26.46 -15.80 7.57
C ALA A 855 -27.25 -15.54 6.28
N LYS A 856 -28.58 -15.66 6.36
CA LYS A 856 -29.49 -15.19 5.29
C LYS A 856 -29.60 -13.68 5.30
N LEU A 857 -29.71 -13.09 6.48
CA LEU A 857 -29.86 -11.66 6.66
C LEU A 857 -28.91 -11.12 7.74
N VAL A 858 -28.20 -10.05 7.42
CA VAL A 858 -27.40 -9.26 8.36
C VAL A 858 -28.00 -7.86 8.42
N VAL A 859 -28.31 -7.38 9.60
CA VAL A 859 -28.81 -6.01 9.84
C VAL A 859 -27.76 -5.25 10.61
N LEU A 860 -27.25 -4.16 10.03
CA LEU A 860 -26.23 -3.32 10.62
C LEU A 860 -26.85 -1.97 11.03
N SER A 861 -27.32 -1.90 12.25
CA SER A 861 -27.87 -0.69 12.88
C SER A 861 -26.75 0.16 13.48
N CYS A 862 -25.72 0.43 12.66
CA CYS A 862 -24.56 1.24 13.00
C CYS A 862 -24.55 2.49 12.12
N CYS A 863 -24.15 3.64 12.65
CA CYS A 863 -24.07 4.85 11.84
C CYS A 863 -23.19 4.64 10.62
N HIS A 864 -23.73 4.97 9.45
CA HIS A 864 -22.98 4.88 8.18
C HIS A 864 -22.51 3.47 7.76
N SER A 865 -23.18 2.41 8.21
CA SER A 865 -22.80 1.03 7.89
C SER A 865 -22.85 0.70 6.38
N GLY A 866 -23.66 1.45 5.60
CA GLY A 866 -23.71 1.37 4.14
C GLY A 866 -22.62 2.14 3.41
N ARG A 867 -21.75 2.85 4.13
CA ARG A 867 -20.63 3.59 3.55
C ARG A 867 -19.36 2.77 3.48
N GLY A 868 -18.45 3.20 2.63
CA GLY A 868 -17.13 2.62 2.42
C GLY A 868 -16.37 3.44 1.39
N GLU A 869 -15.17 3.03 1.06
CA GLU A 869 -14.44 3.64 -0.06
C GLU A 869 -15.10 3.24 -1.38
N ILE A 870 -15.50 4.22 -2.18
CA ILE A 870 -16.02 3.97 -3.54
C ILE A 870 -14.83 3.69 -4.45
N LYS A 871 -14.77 2.47 -4.98
CA LYS A 871 -13.74 1.99 -5.91
C LYS A 871 -14.36 1.41 -7.17
N ALA A 872 -13.54 1.00 -8.14
CA ALA A 872 -14.00 0.30 -9.34
C ALA A 872 -14.78 -0.99 -9.02
N GLU A 873 -14.46 -1.64 -7.90
CA GLU A 873 -15.16 -2.82 -7.36
C GLU A 873 -16.52 -2.50 -6.68
N GLY A 874 -16.91 -1.23 -6.60
CA GLY A 874 -18.06 -0.76 -5.83
C GLY A 874 -17.67 -0.18 -4.47
N VAL A 875 -18.60 -0.20 -3.49
CA VAL A 875 -18.32 0.25 -2.12
C VAL A 875 -17.54 -0.84 -1.37
N VAL A 876 -16.29 -0.53 -1.00
CA VAL A 876 -15.44 -1.39 -0.17
C VAL A 876 -15.63 -1.00 1.29
N GLY A 877 -16.42 -1.79 2.01
CA GLY A 877 -16.75 -1.59 3.41
C GLY A 877 -17.25 -2.87 4.07
N ILE A 878 -17.70 -2.76 5.33
CA ILE A 878 -18.10 -3.92 6.14
C ILE A 878 -19.26 -4.70 5.52
N ALA A 879 -20.20 -4.04 4.84
CA ALA A 879 -21.31 -4.69 4.14
C ALA A 879 -20.82 -5.66 3.05
N ARG A 880 -19.82 -5.22 2.26
CA ARG A 880 -19.17 -6.08 1.26
C ARG A 880 -18.48 -7.29 1.92
N ALA A 881 -17.86 -7.09 3.08
CA ALA A 881 -17.23 -8.19 3.82
C ALA A 881 -18.26 -9.23 4.27
N PHE A 882 -19.43 -8.81 4.77
CA PHE A 882 -20.50 -9.75 5.14
C PHE A 882 -21.02 -10.53 3.93
N ILE A 883 -21.23 -9.88 2.78
CA ILE A 883 -21.59 -10.59 1.53
C ILE A 883 -20.49 -11.58 1.13
N GLY A 884 -19.21 -11.14 1.11
CA GLY A 884 -18.06 -11.98 0.76
C GLY A 884 -17.84 -13.17 1.70
N ALA A 885 -18.17 -12.99 2.98
CA ALA A 885 -18.14 -14.07 3.98
C ALA A 885 -19.31 -15.05 3.86
N GLY A 886 -20.32 -14.71 3.06
CA GLY A 886 -21.41 -15.64 2.82
C GLY A 886 -22.81 -15.16 3.20
N ALA A 887 -23.02 -13.97 3.67
CA ALA A 887 -24.36 -13.44 3.88
C ALA A 887 -25.11 -13.31 2.54
N ARG A 888 -26.40 -13.67 2.51
CA ARG A 888 -27.23 -13.51 1.31
C ARG A 888 -27.70 -12.06 1.13
N SER A 889 -28.01 -11.38 2.27
CA SER A 889 -28.50 -10.01 2.27
C SER A 889 -27.95 -9.24 3.45
N VAL A 890 -27.68 -7.96 3.23
CA VAL A 890 -27.23 -7.04 4.27
C VAL A 890 -28.10 -5.78 4.23
N LEU A 891 -28.76 -5.47 5.35
CA LEU A 891 -29.49 -4.22 5.54
C LEU A 891 -28.54 -3.22 6.23
N VAL A 892 -28.37 -2.06 5.62
CA VAL A 892 -27.42 -1.01 6.05
C VAL A 892 -28.08 0.35 6.09
N THR A 893 -27.37 1.34 6.68
CA THR A 893 -27.80 2.74 6.72
C THR A 893 -26.84 3.66 5.99
N LEU A 894 -27.35 4.60 5.21
CA LEU A 894 -26.57 5.61 4.47
C LEU A 894 -26.13 6.79 5.35
N TRP A 895 -26.90 7.10 6.41
CA TRP A 895 -26.59 8.15 7.38
C TRP A 895 -27.09 7.78 8.78
N ALA A 896 -26.71 8.58 9.78
CA ALA A 896 -27.17 8.42 11.15
C ALA A 896 -28.65 8.78 11.27
N ILE A 897 -29.39 8.02 12.05
CA ILE A 897 -30.85 8.19 12.25
C ILE A 897 -31.09 8.48 13.72
N ASP A 898 -32.15 9.19 14.00
CA ASP A 898 -32.69 9.37 15.34
C ASP A 898 -33.00 8.04 16.02
N ASP A 899 -32.74 7.94 17.33
CA ASP A 899 -32.81 6.67 18.05
C ASP A 899 -34.25 6.16 18.20
N GLU A 900 -35.22 7.05 18.47
CA GLU A 900 -36.64 6.70 18.56
C GLU A 900 -37.18 6.27 17.19
N ALA A 901 -36.78 6.98 16.13
CA ALA A 901 -37.13 6.62 14.78
C ALA A 901 -36.56 5.26 14.37
N THR A 902 -35.31 4.96 14.77
CA THR A 902 -34.68 3.67 14.50
C THR A 902 -35.38 2.53 15.23
N LEU A 903 -35.72 2.72 16.49
CA LEU A 903 -36.45 1.74 17.31
C LEU A 903 -37.79 1.39 16.68
N GLU A 904 -38.61 2.41 16.29
CA GLU A 904 -39.92 2.22 15.67
C GLU A 904 -39.78 1.57 14.27
N PHE A 905 -38.80 2.00 13.48
CA PHE A 905 -38.52 1.40 12.18
C PHE A 905 -38.21 -0.08 12.30
N MET A 906 -37.27 -0.45 13.19
CA MET A 906 -36.87 -1.84 13.39
C MET A 906 -38.00 -2.70 13.96
N LYS A 907 -38.85 -2.15 14.83
CA LYS A 907 -40.05 -2.81 15.30
C LYS A 907 -40.96 -3.20 14.15
N HIS A 908 -41.29 -2.27 13.25
CA HIS A 908 -42.12 -2.53 12.06
C HIS A 908 -41.43 -3.54 11.13
N PHE A 909 -40.16 -3.40 10.87
CA PHE A 909 -39.40 -4.29 10.02
C PHE A 909 -39.45 -5.74 10.51
N TYR A 910 -39.14 -5.97 11.80
CA TYR A 910 -39.13 -7.32 12.39
C TYR A 910 -40.51 -7.93 12.54
N GLN A 911 -41.54 -7.12 12.82
CA GLN A 911 -42.91 -7.58 12.84
C GLN A 911 -43.40 -8.12 11.48
N HIS A 912 -43.00 -7.48 10.39
CA HIS A 912 -43.33 -7.96 9.06
C HIS A 912 -42.52 -9.18 8.68
N LEU A 913 -41.24 -9.22 9.04
CA LEU A 913 -40.34 -10.36 8.81
C LEU A 913 -40.85 -11.63 9.50
N LEU A 914 -41.34 -11.53 10.77
CA LEU A 914 -41.99 -12.62 11.49
C LEU A 914 -43.29 -13.11 10.85
N LYS A 915 -44.02 -12.25 10.18
CA LYS A 915 -45.23 -12.65 9.42
C LYS A 915 -44.88 -13.39 8.11
N GLY A 916 -43.63 -13.80 7.92
CA GLY A 916 -43.15 -14.54 6.76
C GLY A 916 -42.99 -13.66 5.51
N LYS A 917 -42.91 -12.35 5.66
CA LYS A 917 -42.61 -11.44 4.55
C LYS A 917 -41.15 -11.49 4.24
N SER A 918 -40.76 -11.25 2.98
CA SER A 918 -39.36 -11.15 2.58
C SER A 918 -38.70 -9.91 3.19
N ALA A 919 -37.38 -9.87 3.17
CA ALA A 919 -36.62 -8.73 3.68
C ALA A 919 -36.94 -7.44 2.92
N SER A 920 -37.07 -7.49 1.60
CA SER A 920 -37.44 -6.32 0.78
C SER A 920 -38.85 -5.85 1.04
N GLU A 921 -39.81 -6.79 1.18
CA GLU A 921 -41.19 -6.45 1.52
C GLU A 921 -41.32 -5.88 2.92
N SER A 922 -40.60 -6.46 3.91
CA SER A 922 -40.57 -5.98 5.29
C SER A 922 -39.99 -4.57 5.38
N LEU A 923 -38.93 -4.30 4.63
CA LEU A 923 -38.32 -2.97 4.51
C LEU A 923 -39.27 -1.95 3.91
N ASN A 924 -39.91 -2.27 2.77
CA ASN A 924 -40.84 -1.39 2.11
C ASN A 924 -42.04 -1.05 3.00
N ARG A 925 -42.58 -2.05 3.73
CA ARG A 925 -43.70 -1.85 4.66
C ARG A 925 -43.29 -0.99 5.87
N ALA A 926 -42.08 -1.21 6.42
CA ALA A 926 -41.58 -0.37 7.51
C ALA A 926 -41.46 1.10 7.06
N MET A 927 -40.91 1.35 5.86
CA MET A 927 -40.82 2.71 5.29
C MET A 927 -42.22 3.35 5.16
N ARG A 928 -43.25 2.60 4.71
CA ARG A 928 -44.64 3.10 4.61
C ARG A 928 -45.20 3.46 5.97
N CYS A 929 -45.04 2.58 6.99
CA CYS A 929 -45.51 2.86 8.33
C CYS A 929 -44.86 4.12 8.92
N MET A 930 -43.53 4.29 8.74
CA MET A 930 -42.84 5.49 9.20
C MET A 930 -43.31 6.75 8.48
N ARG A 931 -43.54 6.69 7.16
CA ARG A 931 -44.03 7.84 6.41
C ARG A 931 -45.46 8.26 6.80
N GLU A 932 -46.29 7.29 7.17
CA GLU A 932 -47.65 7.53 7.63
C GLU A 932 -47.73 7.96 9.11
N SER A 933 -46.61 7.87 9.84
CA SER A 933 -46.50 8.31 11.24
C SER A 933 -46.55 9.84 11.34
N GLU A 934 -47.18 10.37 12.39
CA GLU A 934 -47.19 11.82 12.70
C GLU A 934 -45.77 12.31 13.07
N ASP A 935 -44.96 11.47 13.76
CA ASP A 935 -43.67 11.86 14.34
C ASP A 935 -42.50 11.62 13.39
N PHE A 936 -42.56 10.59 12.49
CA PHE A 936 -41.43 10.10 11.72
C PHE A 936 -41.66 10.13 10.20
N SER A 937 -42.52 11.00 9.70
CA SER A 937 -42.87 11.10 8.27
C SER A 937 -41.76 11.71 7.40
N GLU A 938 -40.79 12.40 7.98
CA GLU A 938 -39.72 13.05 7.24
C GLU A 938 -38.75 12.01 6.57
N ILE A 939 -38.24 12.35 5.39
CA ILE A 939 -37.37 11.47 4.56
C ILE A 939 -36.14 10.97 5.35
N ARG A 940 -35.58 11.82 6.21
CA ARG A 940 -34.38 11.49 7.00
C ARG A 940 -34.59 10.30 7.94
N TYR A 941 -35.79 9.94 8.33
CA TYR A 941 -36.09 8.85 9.27
C TYR A 941 -36.30 7.49 8.61
N TRP A 942 -36.82 7.44 7.36
CA TRP A 942 -37.14 6.17 6.70
C TRP A 942 -36.29 5.84 5.48
N ALA A 943 -35.71 6.83 4.80
CA ALA A 943 -34.99 6.62 3.55
C ALA A 943 -33.53 6.15 3.66
N PRO A 944 -32.87 6.14 4.83
CA PRO A 944 -31.46 5.72 4.90
C PRO A 944 -31.25 4.23 4.76
N PHE A 945 -32.27 3.41 4.96
CA PHE A 945 -32.14 1.96 4.96
C PHE A 945 -32.07 1.41 3.54
N VAL A 946 -31.03 0.61 3.27
CA VAL A 946 -30.76 -0.01 1.97
C VAL A 946 -30.51 -1.49 2.14
N LEU A 947 -31.25 -2.32 1.40
CA LEU A 947 -31.05 -3.76 1.34
C LEU A 947 -30.11 -4.11 0.19
N ILE A 948 -28.97 -4.72 0.52
CA ILE A 948 -27.95 -5.14 -0.45
C ILE A 948 -28.00 -6.66 -0.57
N GLY A 949 -28.12 -7.19 -1.78
CA GLY A 949 -28.09 -8.61 -2.07
C GLY A 949 -29.44 -9.21 -2.46
N ASP A 950 -29.72 -10.43 -1.99
CA ASP A 950 -30.90 -11.21 -2.35
C ASP A 950 -32.14 -10.85 -1.52
N ASP A 951 -33.35 -11.23 -1.98
CA ASP A 951 -34.58 -11.07 -1.21
C ASP A 951 -34.87 -12.33 -0.40
N VAL A 952 -34.47 -12.32 0.85
CA VAL A 952 -34.54 -13.51 1.72
C VAL A 952 -35.79 -13.51 2.59
N THR A 953 -36.33 -14.71 2.86
CA THR A 953 -37.40 -14.97 3.81
C THR A 953 -36.86 -15.81 4.97
N LEU A 954 -37.22 -15.43 6.18
CA LEU A 954 -36.88 -16.16 7.40
C LEU A 954 -38.15 -16.76 8.02
N GLN A 955 -38.11 -18.07 8.34
CA GLN A 955 -39.23 -18.76 9.00
C GLN A 955 -38.84 -19.04 10.45
N PHE A 956 -39.29 -18.23 11.39
CA PHE A 956 -39.12 -18.49 12.81
C PHE A 956 -40.26 -19.42 13.32
N CYS A 957 -39.93 -20.47 14.10
CA CYS A 957 -40.90 -21.37 14.70
C CYS A 957 -41.71 -20.64 15.74
N GLY A 958 -42.98 -20.25 15.46
CA GLY A 958 -43.86 -19.57 16.42
C GLY A 958 -45.13 -18.96 15.82
N SER A 959 -45.29 -18.97 14.50
CA SER A 959 -46.49 -18.44 13.84
C SER A 959 -47.35 -19.59 13.32
N SER A 960 -48.17 -20.16 14.24
CA SER A 960 -49.37 -20.88 13.87
C SER A 960 -50.61 -19.99 14.16
#